data_e8cfccf07e12ce8647a410d01ffca96f
#
_entry.id   e8cfccf07e12ce8647a410d01ffca96f
#
_cell.length_a   1.000
_cell.length_b   1.000
_cell.length_c   1.000
_cell.angle_alpha   90.00
_cell.angle_beta   90.00
_cell.angle_gamma   90.00
#
_symmetry.space_group_name_H-M   'P 1'
#
loop_
_entity.id
_entity.type
_entity.pdbx_description
1 polymer ?
#
loop_
_entity_poly.entity_id
_entity_poly.type
_entity_poly.pdbx_seq_one_letter_code
_entity_poly.pdbx_strand_id
1 'polypeptide(L)'
;MTGKIFFIDGHALIFKMYYAFLRKPMINSKGADMSILYGFTKYILELLGREKPDYLAVAFDPPGGTFRNKMYPEYKANRKETPQLVIDALEPLMELCKAMNIPTLMLKGFEADDVIGSMAKRCAGEGLDVFMVTPDKDYGQLIEPHIWQYKPGKAGNDNEIIGVKEICEKYGINSPEQVIDMLTICGDTADNVPGVKGVGEVGAGKLVAKYGSVKEIYEHLDELTPRQKAQFEDARDHIGLSHELVTIKTDIEVDIPTERMKVNQEYGPELADLFEKYEFNSLNRFIGHVGAAEKKPDAELPEIAKVRPTEAVKAAVKAGMCSVITEGADGGIFTKTRRIIVGARSGKRIVAAEGGVQEFKALLENDTVAKCGDDLKRQMNILAAGGVTLQGRLHDIALMHYLLDPEKSHKIEVLAQGILGVSLEGVSGKDSAPATGSLFDDIPSDEVLADRSREAAVLLSLQERIREDLVKASAADLYDTMEEPLLKVLSKMERNGVKVDLDSLKDFTVHLREEVASRESKVREMAGEPNLNVSSPKQIGELLFERLHLSDKPKKNANGTYSTEESTLLDLAEKHPVIDEILEYRAARKLLSTYIEPFPGYIDPSDGKIHTTFNQALTATGRLSSSNPNLQNIPIRSEQGKEIRKAFVPSAPDGLILSADYSQIELRIMAHLSCDQHLITAFKQGVDIHAATAEKIFGIPHEQVTADQRRIAKTANFGIMYGISAFGLAQRLRIGRKEAQKIIDDYFAGFPSILSFIEDTKASAREAGYVETIFGRRRYIPDINSKNGTLRTLAERNAVNAPIQGTSADIIKMAMIEVDKAMAEAGMKSRMVLQIHDELVFDAIPEEIEDLKRIVIDRMENVVKLSVPLTVECNYGKNWLEAH
;
A
#
# COMPACT_ATOMS: atom_id res chain seq x y z
N MET A 1 -15.08 41.14 -6.95
CA MET A 1 -14.93 39.83 -6.30
C MET A 1 -14.26 40.13 -4.99
N THR A 2 -14.80 39.65 -3.89
CA THR A 2 -14.15 39.70 -2.58
C THR A 2 -12.91 38.80 -2.63
N GLY A 3 -11.73 39.29 -2.14
CA GLY A 3 -10.51 38.47 -2.09
C GLY A 3 -10.63 37.34 -1.09
N LYS A 4 -9.90 36.22 -1.30
CA LYS A 4 -9.90 35.06 -0.42
C LYS A 4 -8.63 35.02 0.44
N ILE A 5 -8.78 34.83 1.76
CA ILE A 5 -7.65 34.61 2.66
C ILE A 5 -7.78 33.26 3.35
N PHE A 6 -6.65 32.52 3.44
CA PHE A 6 -6.57 31.25 4.15
C PHE A 6 -5.63 31.37 5.34
N PHE A 7 -6.10 31.01 6.52
CA PHE A 7 -5.29 30.85 7.73
C PHE A 7 -5.13 29.37 8.06
N ILE A 8 -3.90 28.89 8.06
CA ILE A 8 -3.59 27.49 8.37
C ILE A 8 -3.20 27.36 9.83
N ASP A 9 -3.90 26.49 10.57
CA ASP A 9 -3.46 26.01 11.86
C ASP A 9 -2.26 25.06 11.67
N GLY A 10 -1.05 25.60 11.96
CA GLY A 10 0.19 24.90 11.69
C GLY A 10 0.36 23.66 12.56
N HIS A 11 0.01 23.72 13.84
CA HIS A 11 0.12 22.57 14.73
C HIS A 11 -0.86 21.47 14.37
N ALA A 12 -2.11 21.81 14.05
CA ALA A 12 -3.09 20.83 13.59
C ALA A 12 -2.63 20.13 12.30
N LEU A 13 -2.01 20.87 11.38
CA LEU A 13 -1.47 20.31 10.13
C LEU A 13 -0.23 19.44 10.39
N ILE A 14 0.69 19.85 11.28
CA ILE A 14 1.85 19.04 11.71
C ILE A 14 1.40 17.69 12.26
N PHE A 15 0.46 17.69 13.23
CA PHE A 15 -0.05 16.44 13.80
C PHE A 15 -0.78 15.59 12.77
N LYS A 16 -1.53 16.21 11.85
CA LYS A 16 -2.16 15.47 10.75
C LYS A 16 -1.11 14.73 9.91
N MET A 17 0.01 15.39 9.56
CA MET A 17 1.08 14.76 8.78
C MET A 17 1.83 13.71 9.59
N TYR A 18 2.14 13.97 10.86
CA TYR A 18 2.72 12.99 11.76
C TYR A 18 1.93 11.68 11.79
N TYR A 19 0.61 11.74 11.98
CA TYR A 19 -0.23 10.54 12.00
C TYR A 19 -0.43 9.90 10.63
N ALA A 20 -0.45 10.69 9.55
CA ALA A 20 -0.59 10.18 8.18
C ALA A 20 0.59 9.30 7.77
N PHE A 21 1.80 9.68 8.16
CA PHE A 21 3.02 8.97 7.79
C PHE A 21 3.54 8.00 8.87
N LEU A 22 2.88 7.90 10.02
CA LEU A 22 3.34 7.10 11.16
C LEU A 22 3.65 5.62 10.81
N ARG A 23 2.94 5.04 9.84
CA ARG A 23 3.12 3.66 9.39
C ARG A 23 4.09 3.51 8.22
N LYS A 24 4.30 4.57 7.46
CA LYS A 24 5.18 4.58 6.28
C LYS A 24 5.90 5.93 6.22
N PRO A 25 6.94 6.12 7.06
CA PRO A 25 7.68 7.36 7.11
C PRO A 25 8.45 7.60 5.82
N MET A 26 8.67 8.87 5.47
CA MET A 26 9.49 9.30 4.37
C MET A 26 10.91 9.59 4.89
N ILE A 27 11.79 8.65 4.66
CA ILE A 27 13.18 8.74 5.11
C ILE A 27 14.04 9.26 3.96
N ASN A 28 14.86 10.28 4.21
CA ASN A 28 15.82 10.77 3.23
C ASN A 28 17.09 9.87 3.15
N SER A 29 17.98 10.14 2.19
CA SER A 29 19.21 9.36 1.99
C SER A 29 20.15 9.33 3.21
N LYS A 30 19.98 10.28 4.15
CA LYS A 30 20.76 10.40 5.41
C LYS A 30 20.09 9.70 6.59
N GLY A 31 18.96 9.02 6.38
CA GLY A 31 18.22 8.31 7.42
C GLY A 31 17.33 9.19 8.31
N ALA A 32 17.11 10.46 7.95
CA ALA A 32 16.25 11.36 8.71
C ALA A 32 14.80 11.29 8.20
N ASP A 33 13.83 11.29 9.12
CA ASP A 33 12.40 11.27 8.81
C ASP A 33 11.93 12.65 8.35
N MET A 34 11.57 12.77 7.08
CA MET A 34 11.08 13.98 6.42
C MET A 34 9.56 14.04 6.30
N SER A 35 8.84 13.09 6.86
CA SER A 35 7.41 12.90 6.67
C SER A 35 6.57 14.14 6.94
N ILE A 36 6.81 14.80 8.08
CA ILE A 36 6.08 16.00 8.48
C ILE A 36 6.42 17.16 7.53
N LEU A 37 7.70 17.38 7.29
CA LEU A 37 8.18 18.49 6.42
C LEU A 37 7.63 18.33 5.00
N TYR A 38 7.74 17.15 4.43
CA TYR A 38 7.22 16.86 3.10
C TYR A 38 5.70 17.00 3.02
N GLY A 39 4.97 16.36 3.92
CA GLY A 39 3.51 16.36 3.91
C GLY A 39 2.92 17.75 4.09
N PHE A 40 3.48 18.54 5.00
CA PHE A 40 3.09 19.92 5.28
C PHE A 40 3.34 20.83 4.07
N THR A 41 4.56 20.79 3.52
CA THR A 41 4.94 21.60 2.34
C THR A 41 4.09 21.24 1.13
N LYS A 42 3.92 19.95 0.86
CA LYS A 42 3.06 19.44 -0.22
C LYS A 42 1.62 19.95 -0.07
N TYR A 43 1.04 19.85 1.13
CA TYR A 43 -0.33 20.30 1.38
C TYR A 43 -0.53 21.78 1.04
N ILE A 44 0.40 22.64 1.46
CA ILE A 44 0.35 24.08 1.17
C ILE A 44 0.43 24.32 -0.34
N LEU A 45 1.39 23.70 -1.03
CA LEU A 45 1.56 23.88 -2.48
C LEU A 45 0.32 23.39 -3.26
N GLU A 46 -0.28 22.29 -2.84
CA GLU A 46 -1.54 21.78 -3.42
C GLU A 46 -2.72 22.72 -3.13
N LEU A 47 -2.79 23.31 -1.93
CA LEU A 47 -3.83 24.29 -1.57
C LEU A 47 -3.71 25.55 -2.42
N LEU A 48 -2.51 26.08 -2.58
CA LEU A 48 -2.23 27.24 -3.45
C LEU A 48 -2.64 26.99 -4.90
N GLY A 49 -2.35 25.82 -5.43
CA GLY A 49 -2.73 25.43 -6.81
C GLY A 49 -4.22 25.25 -7.02
N ARG A 50 -4.93 24.65 -6.03
CA ARG A 50 -6.33 24.30 -6.12
C ARG A 50 -7.27 25.47 -5.79
N GLU A 51 -7.06 26.09 -4.63
CA GLU A 51 -7.96 27.13 -4.10
C GLU A 51 -7.63 28.53 -4.61
N LYS A 52 -6.39 28.75 -5.06
CA LYS A 52 -5.86 30.01 -5.59
C LYS A 52 -6.21 31.19 -4.67
N PRO A 53 -5.78 31.16 -3.38
CA PRO A 53 -6.06 32.22 -2.45
C PRO A 53 -5.34 33.51 -2.84
N ASP A 54 -5.93 34.66 -2.52
CA ASP A 54 -5.27 35.97 -2.69
C ASP A 54 -4.27 36.22 -1.56
N TYR A 55 -4.57 35.69 -0.35
CA TYR A 55 -3.76 35.83 0.86
C TYR A 55 -3.66 34.50 1.59
N LEU A 56 -2.50 34.26 2.24
CA LEU A 56 -2.23 33.04 3.01
C LEU A 56 -1.29 33.33 4.18
N ALA A 57 -1.58 32.78 5.35
CA ALA A 57 -0.67 32.77 6.49
C ALA A 57 -0.81 31.46 7.27
N VAL A 58 0.25 31.09 8.01
CA VAL A 58 0.28 29.91 8.88
C VAL A 58 0.50 30.36 10.32
N ALA A 59 -0.35 29.94 11.23
CA ALA A 59 -0.21 30.22 12.65
C ALA A 59 0.37 29.02 13.41
N PHE A 60 1.31 29.32 14.35
CA PHE A 60 1.91 28.30 15.22
C PHE A 60 1.76 28.70 16.67
N ASP A 61 1.60 27.72 17.57
CA ASP A 61 1.65 27.95 19.00
C ASP A 61 3.07 28.34 19.43
N PRO A 62 3.24 29.35 20.28
CA PRO A 62 4.53 29.71 20.81
C PRO A 62 5.06 28.68 21.81
N PRO A 63 6.38 28.52 21.94
CA PRO A 63 6.94 27.71 23.01
C PRO A 63 6.63 28.35 24.39
N GLY A 64 6.25 27.52 25.35
CA GLY A 64 5.92 27.92 26.70
C GLY A 64 4.41 28.05 26.94
N GLY A 65 4.01 28.36 28.15
CA GLY A 65 2.60 28.42 28.50
C GLY A 65 1.88 29.67 27.99
N THR A 66 0.57 29.55 27.84
CA THR A 66 -0.34 30.62 27.38
C THR A 66 -1.09 31.26 28.59
N PHE A 67 -1.95 32.24 28.34
CA PHE A 67 -2.80 32.79 29.36
C PHE A 67 -3.71 31.75 30.02
N ARG A 68 -4.13 30.71 29.27
CA ARG A 68 -4.97 29.60 29.77
C ARG A 68 -4.22 28.80 30.84
N ASN A 69 -2.91 28.53 30.67
CA ASN A 69 -2.11 27.85 31.69
C ASN A 69 -1.90 28.70 32.96
N LYS A 70 -1.89 30.06 32.84
CA LYS A 70 -1.84 30.93 34.01
C LYS A 70 -3.17 30.94 34.78
N MET A 71 -4.29 30.84 34.03
CA MET A 71 -5.63 30.83 34.61
C MET A 71 -5.93 29.46 35.22
N TYR A 72 -5.54 28.38 34.56
CA TYR A 72 -5.75 26.99 35.00
C TYR A 72 -4.50 26.16 34.78
N PRO A 73 -3.68 25.95 35.86
CA PRO A 73 -2.39 25.23 35.72
C PRO A 73 -2.52 23.80 35.18
N GLU A 74 -3.70 23.15 35.37
CA GLU A 74 -3.96 21.82 34.87
C GLU A 74 -4.43 21.78 33.39
N TYR A 75 -4.56 22.93 32.73
CA TYR A 75 -4.92 23.04 31.33
C TYR A 75 -3.92 22.26 30.46
N LYS A 76 -4.43 21.35 29.64
CA LYS A 76 -3.65 20.43 28.78
C LYS A 76 -2.74 19.44 29.51
N ALA A 77 -2.86 19.29 30.85
CA ALA A 77 -2.05 18.36 31.64
C ALA A 77 -2.26 16.87 31.26
N ASN A 78 -3.41 16.54 30.67
CA ASN A 78 -3.74 15.20 30.19
C ASN A 78 -3.12 14.87 28.83
N ARG A 79 -2.55 15.85 28.12
CA ARG A 79 -1.90 15.61 26.82
C ARG A 79 -0.62 14.81 27.04
N LYS A 80 -0.38 13.81 26.18
CA LYS A 80 0.90 13.10 26.13
C LYS A 80 2.00 14.06 25.72
N GLU A 81 3.22 13.77 26.15
CA GLU A 81 4.40 14.51 25.66
C GLU A 81 4.40 14.58 24.12
N THR A 82 4.67 15.79 23.62
CA THR A 82 4.75 16.00 22.17
C THR A 82 5.88 15.16 21.59
N PRO A 83 5.62 14.34 20.56
CA PRO A 83 6.67 13.52 19.94
C PRO A 83 7.84 14.38 19.49
N GLN A 84 9.08 13.90 19.69
CA GLN A 84 10.30 14.64 19.35
C GLN A 84 10.31 15.05 17.86
N LEU A 85 9.83 14.20 16.96
CA LEU A 85 9.73 14.49 15.53
C LEU A 85 8.85 15.72 15.22
N VAL A 86 7.79 15.96 16.02
CA VAL A 86 6.92 17.14 15.90
C VAL A 86 7.63 18.38 16.37
N ILE A 87 8.40 18.28 17.46
CA ILE A 87 9.20 19.39 17.99
C ILE A 87 10.30 19.77 16.99
N ASP A 88 11.03 18.79 16.47
CA ASP A 88 12.14 18.99 15.53
C ASP A 88 11.68 19.53 14.16
N ALA A 89 10.41 19.34 13.79
CA ALA A 89 9.86 19.82 12.54
C ALA A 89 9.54 21.33 12.55
N LEU A 90 9.32 21.95 13.69
CA LEU A 90 8.77 23.31 13.77
C LEU A 90 9.67 24.35 13.13
N GLU A 91 10.95 24.40 13.51
CA GLU A 91 11.92 25.36 12.96
C GLU A 91 12.14 25.18 11.45
N PRO A 92 12.37 23.95 10.93
CA PRO A 92 12.44 23.70 9.49
C PRO A 92 11.16 24.08 8.72
N LEU A 93 9.99 23.92 9.30
CA LEU A 93 8.72 24.32 8.66
C LEU A 93 8.58 25.84 8.58
N MET A 94 9.01 26.55 9.60
CA MET A 94 9.03 28.02 9.55
C MET A 94 10.03 28.53 8.50
N GLU A 95 11.18 27.86 8.34
CA GLU A 95 12.16 28.14 7.28
C GLU A 95 11.55 27.91 5.89
N LEU A 96 10.84 26.78 5.70
CA LEU A 96 10.13 26.47 4.45
C LEU A 96 9.01 27.47 4.16
N CYS A 97 8.19 27.84 5.15
CA CYS A 97 7.15 28.87 4.98
C CYS A 97 7.77 30.22 4.52
N LYS A 98 8.87 30.65 5.16
CA LYS A 98 9.58 31.87 4.79
C LYS A 98 10.08 31.80 3.34
N ALA A 99 10.70 30.69 2.94
CA ALA A 99 11.19 30.48 1.57
C ALA A 99 10.03 30.40 0.54
N MET A 100 8.84 29.99 0.95
CA MET A 100 7.61 30.03 0.14
C MET A 100 6.92 31.40 0.15
N ASN A 101 7.52 32.46 0.71
CA ASN A 101 6.92 33.79 0.89
C ASN A 101 5.61 33.77 1.71
N ILE A 102 5.43 32.80 2.60
CA ILE A 102 4.25 32.66 3.46
C ILE A 102 4.60 33.15 4.87
N PRO A 103 3.94 34.22 5.38
CA PRO A 103 4.18 34.69 6.73
C PRO A 103 3.69 33.68 7.78
N THR A 104 4.50 33.54 8.82
CA THR A 104 4.15 32.74 10.00
C THR A 104 3.69 33.65 11.12
N LEU A 105 2.59 33.30 11.75
CA LEU A 105 1.99 34.02 12.85
C LEU A 105 2.27 33.25 14.16
N MET A 106 2.91 33.88 15.12
CA MET A 106 3.19 33.33 16.44
C MET A 106 3.24 34.45 17.46
N LEU A 107 2.38 34.40 18.47
CA LEU A 107 2.31 35.46 19.50
C LEU A 107 2.49 34.86 20.90
N LYS A 108 3.50 35.32 21.63
CA LYS A 108 3.83 34.82 22.96
C LYS A 108 2.66 35.06 23.94
N GLY A 109 2.24 33.98 24.58
CA GLY A 109 1.16 34.00 25.61
C GLY A 109 -0.23 33.71 25.05
N PHE A 110 -0.40 33.54 23.74
CA PHE A 110 -1.65 33.18 23.06
C PHE A 110 -1.46 31.94 22.23
N GLU A 111 -2.51 31.17 22.00
CA GLU A 111 -2.48 29.98 21.13
C GLU A 111 -2.71 30.37 19.66
N ALA A 112 -2.43 29.46 18.74
CA ALA A 112 -2.61 29.69 17.31
C ALA A 112 -4.08 29.99 16.96
N ASP A 113 -5.02 29.37 17.67
CA ASP A 113 -6.46 29.58 17.50
C ASP A 113 -6.88 31.03 17.85
N ASP A 114 -6.32 31.60 18.94
CA ASP A 114 -6.57 32.99 19.32
C ASP A 114 -6.03 33.98 18.26
N VAL A 115 -4.83 33.70 17.72
CA VAL A 115 -4.23 34.49 16.66
C VAL A 115 -5.04 34.43 15.39
N ILE A 116 -5.44 33.21 14.97
CA ILE A 116 -6.29 33.01 13.77
C ILE A 116 -7.67 33.64 13.97
N GLY A 117 -8.30 33.48 15.14
CA GLY A 117 -9.61 34.07 15.44
C GLY A 117 -9.60 35.59 15.32
N SER A 118 -8.57 36.24 15.90
CA SER A 118 -8.42 37.71 15.83
C SER A 118 -8.17 38.20 14.40
N MET A 119 -7.31 37.49 13.67
CA MET A 119 -7.02 37.81 12.26
C MET A 119 -8.21 37.56 11.36
N ALA A 120 -8.98 36.49 11.58
CA ALA A 120 -10.17 36.15 10.81
C ALA A 120 -11.23 37.25 10.92
N LYS A 121 -11.51 37.71 12.14
CA LYS A 121 -12.45 38.83 12.39
C LYS A 121 -11.99 40.12 11.73
N ARG A 122 -10.69 40.46 11.85
CA ARG A 122 -10.12 41.65 11.20
C ARG A 122 -10.26 41.60 9.69
N CYS A 123 -9.84 40.50 9.06
CA CYS A 123 -9.86 40.37 7.60
C CYS A 123 -11.27 40.30 7.03
N ALA A 124 -12.22 39.69 7.75
CA ALA A 124 -13.63 39.73 7.36
C ALA A 124 -14.19 41.16 7.44
N GLY A 125 -13.81 41.93 8.47
CA GLY A 125 -14.12 43.35 8.59
C GLY A 125 -13.51 44.23 7.48
N GLU A 126 -12.41 43.81 6.89
CA GLU A 126 -11.79 44.42 5.69
C GLU A 126 -12.46 43.98 4.37
N GLY A 127 -13.48 43.12 4.43
CA GLY A 127 -14.26 42.62 3.28
C GLY A 127 -13.66 41.41 2.54
N LEU A 128 -12.81 40.62 3.18
CA LEU A 128 -12.28 39.40 2.62
C LEU A 128 -13.13 38.17 3.02
N ASP A 129 -13.15 37.17 2.16
CA ASP A 129 -13.67 35.85 2.47
C ASP A 129 -12.58 35.01 3.16
N VAL A 130 -12.80 34.62 4.41
CA VAL A 130 -11.82 34.01 5.29
C VAL A 130 -12.06 32.51 5.43
N PHE A 131 -11.02 31.70 5.23
CA PHE A 131 -11.04 30.25 5.38
C PHE A 131 -10.01 29.81 6.44
N MET A 132 -10.50 29.28 7.57
CA MET A 132 -9.68 28.74 8.64
C MET A 132 -9.40 27.26 8.39
N VAL A 133 -8.17 26.92 8.04
CA VAL A 133 -7.75 25.54 7.67
C VAL A 133 -7.38 24.76 8.91
N THR A 134 -8.34 24.07 9.48
CA THR A 134 -8.17 23.26 10.70
C THR A 134 -9.25 22.19 10.82
N PRO A 135 -8.93 20.98 11.34
CA PRO A 135 -9.92 19.99 11.72
C PRO A 135 -10.57 20.24 13.10
N ASP A 136 -10.05 21.20 13.86
CA ASP A 136 -10.45 21.45 15.25
C ASP A 136 -11.89 21.98 15.32
N LYS A 137 -12.68 21.37 16.21
CA LYS A 137 -14.09 21.70 16.40
C LYS A 137 -14.31 23.06 17.06
N ASP A 138 -13.32 23.54 17.81
CA ASP A 138 -13.43 24.76 18.61
C ASP A 138 -13.51 26.02 17.73
N TYR A 139 -12.94 25.94 16.52
CA TYR A 139 -13.08 26.99 15.50
C TYR A 139 -14.52 27.19 15.00
N GLY A 140 -15.44 26.28 15.32
CA GLY A 140 -16.86 26.45 15.03
C GLY A 140 -17.49 27.70 15.62
N GLN A 141 -16.95 28.20 16.76
CA GLN A 141 -17.40 29.43 17.42
C GLN A 141 -17.07 30.72 16.64
N LEU A 142 -16.13 30.65 15.72
CA LEU A 142 -15.65 31.79 14.91
C LEU A 142 -16.40 31.94 13.57
N ILE A 143 -17.22 30.97 13.22
CA ILE A 143 -17.94 30.94 11.93
C ILE A 143 -19.00 32.05 11.92
N GLU A 144 -18.98 32.88 10.88
CA GLU A 144 -19.95 33.93 10.62
C GLU A 144 -20.04 34.22 9.11
N PRO A 145 -20.91 35.13 8.63
CA PRO A 145 -20.83 35.56 7.25
C PRO A 145 -19.42 36.02 6.88
N HIS A 146 -18.85 35.46 5.82
CA HIS A 146 -17.47 35.66 5.36
C HIS A 146 -16.37 34.97 6.19
N ILE A 147 -16.68 34.12 7.18
CA ILE A 147 -15.71 33.28 7.88
C ILE A 147 -16.18 31.83 7.85
N TRP A 148 -15.39 30.97 7.25
CA TRP A 148 -15.64 29.52 7.14
C TRP A 148 -14.53 28.70 7.76
N GLN A 149 -14.89 27.56 8.31
CA GLN A 149 -13.93 26.52 8.63
C GLN A 149 -13.69 25.65 7.38
N TYR A 150 -12.42 25.54 6.96
CA TYR A 150 -11.98 24.68 5.88
C TYR A 150 -11.32 23.43 6.49
N LYS A 151 -12.03 22.32 6.44
CA LYS A 151 -11.59 21.08 7.05
C LYS A 151 -10.87 20.19 6.04
N PRO A 152 -9.56 19.93 6.22
CA PRO A 152 -8.80 19.11 5.30
C PRO A 152 -9.36 17.69 5.21
N GLY A 153 -9.73 17.21 4.04
CA GLY A 153 -10.23 15.86 3.78
C GLY A 153 -9.25 14.76 4.22
N LYS A 154 -9.76 13.55 4.41
CA LYS A 154 -8.93 12.35 4.51
C LYS A 154 -8.51 11.91 3.10
N ALA A 155 -7.40 11.15 2.98
CA ALA A 155 -6.91 10.69 1.68
C ALA A 155 -8.04 10.05 0.84
N GLY A 156 -8.36 10.65 -0.32
CA GLY A 156 -9.43 10.22 -1.22
C GLY A 156 -10.79 10.88 -1.04
N ASN A 157 -11.00 11.75 -0.03
CA ASN A 157 -12.23 12.52 0.17
C ASN A 157 -11.98 14.01 -0.11
N ASP A 158 -13.02 14.71 -0.61
CA ASP A 158 -12.99 16.15 -0.80
C ASP A 158 -12.87 16.89 0.55
N ASN A 159 -12.35 18.12 0.50
CA ASN A 159 -12.32 18.98 1.69
C ASN A 159 -13.73 19.47 2.00
N GLU A 160 -14.01 19.63 3.27
CA GLU A 160 -15.31 20.09 3.78
C GLU A 160 -15.21 21.57 4.14
N ILE A 161 -16.11 22.40 3.60
CA ILE A 161 -16.26 23.79 3.97
C ILE A 161 -17.48 23.92 4.87
N ILE A 162 -17.29 24.40 6.09
CA ILE A 162 -18.33 24.49 7.11
C ILE A 162 -18.63 25.98 7.33
N GLY A 163 -19.82 26.38 7.00
CA GLY A 163 -20.36 27.72 7.25
C GLY A 163 -21.42 27.74 8.34
N VAL A 164 -22.11 28.86 8.48
CA VAL A 164 -23.15 29.09 9.49
C VAL A 164 -24.23 28.01 9.48
N LYS A 165 -24.69 27.64 8.30
CA LYS A 165 -25.77 26.63 8.17
C LYS A 165 -25.26 25.24 8.63
N GLU A 166 -24.13 24.82 8.13
CA GLU A 166 -23.57 23.49 8.37
C GLU A 166 -23.22 23.29 9.86
N ILE A 167 -22.69 24.32 10.55
CA ILE A 167 -22.35 24.22 11.97
C ILE A 167 -23.61 24.18 12.85
N CYS A 168 -24.63 24.97 12.52
CA CYS A 168 -25.90 24.98 13.22
C CYS A 168 -26.65 23.64 13.07
N GLU A 169 -26.70 23.09 11.86
CA GLU A 169 -27.30 21.77 11.60
C GLU A 169 -26.55 20.65 12.33
N LYS A 170 -25.21 20.70 12.33
CA LYS A 170 -24.36 19.69 12.95
C LYS A 170 -24.58 19.56 14.46
N TYR A 171 -24.70 20.66 15.16
CA TYR A 171 -24.83 20.68 16.62
C TYR A 171 -26.26 20.89 17.11
N GLY A 172 -27.21 21.19 16.21
CA GLY A 172 -28.60 21.47 16.56
C GLY A 172 -28.74 22.77 17.33
N ILE A 173 -27.92 23.77 17.01
CA ILE A 173 -27.88 25.11 17.64
C ILE A 173 -28.45 26.18 16.70
N ASN A 174 -28.77 27.37 17.24
CA ASN A 174 -29.42 28.44 16.49
C ASN A 174 -28.42 29.43 15.87
N SER A 175 -27.21 29.54 16.44
CA SER A 175 -26.13 30.37 15.90
C SER A 175 -24.76 29.78 16.21
N PRO A 176 -23.71 30.07 15.44
CA PRO A 176 -22.36 29.55 15.67
C PRO A 176 -21.75 29.98 17.02
N GLU A 177 -22.10 31.16 17.52
CA GLU A 177 -21.67 31.68 18.83
C GLU A 177 -22.03 30.73 19.98
N GLN A 178 -23.14 29.99 19.84
CA GLN A 178 -23.60 29.00 20.81
C GLN A 178 -22.65 27.78 20.93
N VAL A 179 -21.67 27.65 20.03
CA VAL A 179 -20.60 26.63 20.16
C VAL A 179 -19.79 26.87 21.43
N ILE A 180 -19.57 28.12 21.85
CA ILE A 180 -18.89 28.47 23.12
C ILE A 180 -19.65 27.86 24.30
N ASP A 181 -20.97 28.13 24.38
CA ASP A 181 -21.82 27.62 25.44
C ASP A 181 -21.90 26.09 25.45
N MET A 182 -21.98 25.51 24.24
CA MET A 182 -21.98 24.05 24.09
C MET A 182 -20.67 23.44 24.59
N LEU A 183 -19.51 23.98 24.20
CA LEU A 183 -18.20 23.52 24.67
C LEU A 183 -18.02 23.73 26.17
N THR A 184 -18.51 24.84 26.72
CA THR A 184 -18.54 25.11 28.14
C THR A 184 -19.27 24.00 28.93
N ILE A 185 -20.43 23.57 28.42
CA ILE A 185 -21.24 22.52 29.08
C ILE A 185 -20.57 21.15 28.91
N CYS A 186 -20.08 20.81 27.70
CA CYS A 186 -19.43 19.51 27.47
C CYS A 186 -18.08 19.38 28.17
N GLY A 187 -17.36 20.47 28.32
CA GLY A 187 -15.94 20.48 28.66
C GLY A 187 -15.08 19.89 27.48
N ASP A 188 -13.79 19.86 27.66
CA ASP A 188 -12.88 19.17 26.75
C ASP A 188 -11.89 18.29 27.54
N THR A 189 -12.05 16.98 27.37
CA THR A 189 -11.19 15.99 28.02
C THR A 189 -9.76 16.02 27.51
N ALA A 190 -9.54 16.40 26.23
CA ALA A 190 -8.21 16.46 25.64
C ALA A 190 -7.41 17.62 26.22
N ASP A 191 -8.08 18.75 26.45
CA ASP A 191 -7.49 19.96 27.01
C ASP A 191 -7.69 20.10 28.55
N ASN A 192 -8.24 19.07 29.15
CA ASN A 192 -8.54 19.02 30.59
C ASN A 192 -9.44 20.16 31.06
N VAL A 193 -10.40 20.56 30.23
CA VAL A 193 -11.38 21.58 30.57
C VAL A 193 -12.59 20.91 31.25
N PRO A 194 -12.93 21.25 32.48
CA PRO A 194 -14.06 20.66 33.15
C PRO A 194 -15.38 21.11 32.51
N GLY A 195 -16.34 20.18 32.40
CA GLY A 195 -17.69 20.46 31.90
C GLY A 195 -18.74 20.03 32.89
N VAL A 196 -20.01 20.09 32.50
CA VAL A 196 -21.14 19.56 33.26
C VAL A 196 -21.14 18.05 33.19
N LYS A 197 -20.82 17.35 34.26
CA LYS A 197 -20.63 15.90 34.31
C LYS A 197 -21.87 15.14 33.81
N GLY A 198 -21.66 14.33 32.74
CA GLY A 198 -22.73 13.51 32.16
C GLY A 198 -23.60 14.22 31.11
N VAL A 199 -23.23 15.42 30.67
CA VAL A 199 -23.84 16.14 29.55
C VAL A 199 -22.84 16.15 28.39
N GLY A 200 -23.14 15.44 27.32
CA GLY A 200 -22.31 15.40 26.09
C GLY A 200 -22.80 16.38 25.03
N GLU A 201 -22.11 16.46 23.89
CA GLU A 201 -22.35 17.43 22.81
C GLU A 201 -23.82 17.52 22.37
N VAL A 202 -24.50 16.39 22.12
CA VAL A 202 -25.92 16.37 21.73
C VAL A 202 -26.83 16.93 22.81
N GLY A 203 -26.54 16.64 24.10
CA GLY A 203 -27.29 17.15 25.20
C GLY A 203 -27.08 18.64 25.41
N ALA A 204 -25.85 19.10 25.32
CA ALA A 204 -25.47 20.49 25.43
C ALA A 204 -26.07 21.33 24.28
N GLY A 205 -25.96 20.86 23.03
CA GLY A 205 -26.57 21.54 21.90
C GLY A 205 -28.08 21.75 22.03
N LYS A 206 -28.82 20.74 22.50
CA LYS A 206 -30.26 20.86 22.77
C LYS A 206 -30.59 21.87 23.87
N LEU A 207 -29.82 21.93 24.96
CA LEU A 207 -29.99 22.86 26.04
C LEU A 207 -29.71 24.30 25.58
N VAL A 208 -28.61 24.50 24.92
CA VAL A 208 -28.23 25.83 24.38
C VAL A 208 -29.20 26.30 23.31
N ALA A 209 -29.65 25.42 22.41
CA ALA A 209 -30.69 25.79 21.44
C ALA A 209 -32.02 26.19 22.07
N LYS A 210 -32.39 25.57 23.24
CA LYS A 210 -33.63 25.87 23.92
C LYS A 210 -33.56 27.14 24.75
N TYR A 211 -32.46 27.33 25.49
CA TYR A 211 -32.36 28.42 26.48
C TYR A 211 -31.50 29.60 26.00
N GLY A 212 -30.69 29.44 24.96
CA GLY A 212 -29.88 30.51 24.41
C GLY A 212 -28.41 30.43 24.83
N SER A 213 -28.11 30.42 26.11
CA SER A 213 -26.73 30.42 26.65
C SER A 213 -26.64 29.64 27.97
N VAL A 214 -25.40 29.34 28.41
CA VAL A 214 -25.15 28.76 29.73
C VAL A 214 -25.75 29.62 30.85
N LYS A 215 -25.62 30.95 30.73
CA LYS A 215 -26.21 31.88 31.70
C LYS A 215 -27.71 31.71 31.81
N GLU A 216 -28.40 31.69 30.70
CA GLU A 216 -29.86 31.51 30.66
C GLU A 216 -30.30 30.13 31.16
N ILE A 217 -29.51 29.08 30.94
CA ILE A 217 -29.77 27.75 31.51
C ILE A 217 -29.76 27.84 33.06
N TYR A 218 -28.80 28.56 33.63
CA TYR A 218 -28.75 28.78 35.09
C TYR A 218 -29.90 29.61 35.64
N GLU A 219 -30.48 30.50 34.85
CA GLU A 219 -31.69 31.27 35.19
C GLU A 219 -32.96 30.40 35.15
N HIS A 220 -32.93 29.30 34.40
CA HIS A 220 -34.07 28.40 34.18
C HIS A 220 -33.86 26.99 34.78
N LEU A 221 -33.03 26.83 35.81
CA LEU A 221 -32.70 25.51 36.39
C LEU A 221 -33.96 24.73 36.86
N ASP A 222 -35.02 25.43 37.23
CA ASP A 222 -36.27 24.81 37.71
C ASP A 222 -37.07 24.15 36.54
N GLU A 223 -36.76 24.47 35.31
CA GLU A 223 -37.36 23.83 34.11
C GLU A 223 -36.61 22.57 33.67
N LEU A 224 -35.44 22.32 34.25
CA LEU A 224 -34.61 21.15 33.94
C LEU A 224 -35.12 19.91 34.65
N THR A 225 -34.80 18.74 34.14
CA THR A 225 -35.05 17.50 34.89
C THR A 225 -34.28 17.54 36.23
N PRO A 226 -34.78 16.86 37.30
CA PRO A 226 -34.07 16.85 38.59
C PRO A 226 -32.60 16.43 38.50
N ARG A 227 -32.30 15.51 37.57
CA ARG A 227 -30.94 15.04 37.29
C ARG A 227 -30.09 16.14 36.68
N GLN A 228 -30.60 16.80 35.63
CA GLN A 228 -29.86 17.88 34.96
C GLN A 228 -29.63 19.04 35.88
N LYS A 229 -30.68 19.44 36.70
CA LYS A 229 -30.56 20.51 37.69
C LYS A 229 -29.40 20.22 38.64
N ALA A 230 -29.36 19.01 39.24
CA ALA A 230 -28.26 18.62 40.13
C ALA A 230 -26.88 18.66 39.46
N GLN A 231 -26.81 18.24 38.15
CA GLN A 231 -25.56 18.26 37.38
C GLN A 231 -25.05 19.70 37.11
N PHE A 232 -25.94 20.63 36.84
CA PHE A 232 -25.58 22.05 36.64
C PHE A 232 -25.26 22.73 37.98
N GLU A 233 -25.95 22.38 39.05
CA GLU A 233 -25.63 22.88 40.41
C GLU A 233 -24.22 22.42 40.84
N ASP A 234 -23.83 21.18 40.60
CA ASP A 234 -22.48 20.63 40.86
C ASP A 234 -21.39 21.35 40.05
N ALA A 235 -21.68 21.74 38.80
CA ALA A 235 -20.74 22.45 37.90
C ALA A 235 -20.63 23.97 38.18
N ARG A 236 -21.47 24.54 39.06
CA ARG A 236 -21.59 26.00 39.26
C ARG A 236 -20.27 26.70 39.57
N ASP A 237 -19.40 26.05 40.33
CA ASP A 237 -18.16 26.67 40.85
C ASP A 237 -17.07 26.76 39.74
N HIS A 238 -17.14 25.92 38.71
CA HIS A 238 -16.10 25.87 37.67
C HIS A 238 -16.60 26.22 36.24
N ILE A 239 -17.92 26.37 36.05
CA ILE A 239 -18.48 26.59 34.71
C ILE A 239 -18.00 27.92 34.09
N GLY A 240 -17.79 28.94 34.89
CA GLY A 240 -17.23 30.22 34.45
C GLY A 240 -15.79 30.08 33.97
N LEU A 241 -14.98 29.30 34.69
CA LEU A 241 -13.62 28.98 34.27
C LEU A 241 -13.63 28.20 32.93
N SER A 242 -14.51 27.23 32.81
CA SER A 242 -14.66 26.44 31.57
C SER A 242 -15.01 27.33 30.39
N HIS A 243 -15.92 28.28 30.56
CA HIS A 243 -16.28 29.24 29.52
C HIS A 243 -15.09 30.09 29.06
N GLU A 244 -14.27 30.58 29.99
CA GLU A 244 -13.07 31.34 29.64
C GLU A 244 -12.02 30.49 28.91
N LEU A 245 -11.87 29.23 29.31
CA LEU A 245 -10.88 28.29 28.71
C LEU A 245 -11.23 27.89 27.29
N VAL A 246 -12.53 27.65 26.97
CA VAL A 246 -12.97 27.26 25.62
C VAL A 246 -13.14 28.43 24.68
N THR A 247 -13.22 29.67 25.20
CA THR A 247 -13.43 30.84 24.37
C THR A 247 -12.12 31.24 23.66
N ILE A 248 -12.18 31.28 22.33
CA ILE A 248 -11.09 31.78 21.48
C ILE A 248 -11.11 33.31 21.53
N LYS A 249 -9.95 33.92 21.84
CA LYS A 249 -9.82 35.40 21.83
C LYS A 249 -9.82 35.92 20.39
N THR A 250 -10.61 36.95 20.13
CA THR A 250 -10.75 37.57 18.80
C THR A 250 -10.37 39.04 18.74
N ASP A 251 -9.86 39.56 19.86
CA ASP A 251 -9.52 40.98 20.07
C ASP A 251 -8.03 41.22 20.28
N ILE A 252 -7.20 40.23 19.94
CA ILE A 252 -5.72 40.31 20.08
C ILE A 252 -5.15 41.19 18.96
N GLU A 253 -4.29 42.13 19.37
CA GLU A 253 -3.54 42.94 18.41
C GLU A 253 -2.39 42.10 17.81
N VAL A 254 -2.52 41.78 16.52
CA VAL A 254 -1.49 41.07 15.74
C VAL A 254 -0.88 42.06 14.77
N ASP A 255 0.37 42.44 15.02
CA ASP A 255 1.10 43.47 14.24
C ASP A 255 1.63 42.91 12.91
N ILE A 256 0.67 42.51 12.04
CA ILE A 256 0.96 42.15 10.64
C ILE A 256 -0.12 42.72 9.73
N PRO A 257 0.17 43.60 8.81
CA PRO A 257 -0.79 44.12 7.86
C PRO A 257 -1.21 43.06 6.86
N THR A 258 -2.50 43.05 6.43
CA THR A 258 -3.08 42.10 5.51
C THR A 258 -2.31 41.97 4.20
N GLU A 259 -1.77 43.08 3.68
CA GLU A 259 -0.95 43.09 2.47
C GLU A 259 0.32 42.24 2.56
N ARG A 260 0.87 41.99 3.75
CA ARG A 260 2.03 41.12 3.94
C ARG A 260 1.69 39.65 3.80
N MET A 261 0.40 39.28 3.82
CA MET A 261 -0.09 37.92 3.64
C MET A 261 -0.47 37.64 2.18
N LYS A 262 -0.30 38.63 1.28
CA LYS A 262 -0.58 38.44 -0.14
C LYS A 262 0.26 37.32 -0.73
N VAL A 263 -0.41 36.37 -1.42
CA VAL A 263 0.26 35.22 -2.02
C VAL A 263 1.21 35.69 -3.12
N ASN A 264 2.48 35.34 -2.95
CA ASN A 264 3.53 35.52 -3.95
C ASN A 264 4.16 34.17 -4.26
N GLN A 265 3.95 33.64 -5.46
CA GLN A 265 4.52 32.38 -5.94
C GLN A 265 5.83 32.59 -6.74
N GLU A 266 6.40 33.79 -6.72
CA GLU A 266 7.74 34.04 -7.20
C GLU A 266 8.74 33.60 -6.10
N TYR A 267 9.14 32.35 -6.13
CA TYR A 267 10.03 31.78 -5.12
C TYR A 267 11.50 32.10 -5.40
N GLY A 268 12.29 32.33 -4.35
CA GLY A 268 13.73 32.54 -4.46
C GLY A 268 14.52 31.20 -4.52
N PRO A 269 15.83 31.26 -4.79
CA PRO A 269 16.69 30.07 -4.83
C PRO A 269 16.71 29.31 -3.49
N GLU A 270 16.44 30.02 -2.38
CA GLU A 270 16.42 29.42 -1.05
C GLU A 270 15.42 28.28 -0.91
N LEU A 271 14.28 28.33 -1.62
CA LEU A 271 13.29 27.26 -1.59
C LEU A 271 13.79 26.01 -2.34
N ALA A 272 14.48 26.22 -3.45
CA ALA A 272 15.10 25.12 -4.20
C ALA A 272 16.23 24.45 -3.38
N ASP A 273 17.05 25.24 -2.69
CA ASP A 273 18.11 24.76 -1.80
C ASP A 273 17.53 23.93 -0.64
N LEU A 274 16.41 24.38 -0.05
CA LEU A 274 15.70 23.62 0.99
C LEU A 274 15.11 22.31 0.46
N PHE A 275 14.57 22.33 -0.78
CA PHE A 275 14.06 21.11 -1.40
C PHE A 275 15.18 20.12 -1.71
N GLU A 276 16.35 20.58 -2.12
CA GLU A 276 17.55 19.74 -2.27
C GLU A 276 18.04 19.23 -0.91
N LYS A 277 18.15 20.09 0.11
CA LYS A 277 18.55 19.74 1.48
C LYS A 277 17.68 18.64 2.09
N TYR A 278 16.36 18.70 1.87
CA TYR A 278 15.37 17.74 2.41
C TYR A 278 15.01 16.63 1.42
N GLU A 279 15.57 16.63 0.21
CA GLU A 279 15.32 15.67 -0.87
C GLU A 279 13.86 15.67 -1.36
N PHE A 280 13.23 16.84 -1.43
CA PHE A 280 11.84 17.01 -1.88
C PHE A 280 11.71 17.11 -3.41
N ASN A 281 12.39 16.23 -4.13
CA ASN A 281 12.46 16.22 -5.59
C ASN A 281 11.08 16.28 -6.28
N SER A 282 10.08 15.60 -5.72
CA SER A 282 8.72 15.58 -6.27
C SER A 282 7.96 16.91 -6.10
N LEU A 283 8.41 17.80 -5.22
CA LEU A 283 7.79 19.11 -5.00
C LEU A 283 8.33 20.19 -5.92
N ASN A 284 9.45 19.96 -6.60
CA ASN A 284 10.02 20.91 -7.57
C ASN A 284 9.03 21.31 -8.67
N ARG A 285 8.08 20.44 -9.00
CA ARG A 285 7.01 20.73 -9.97
C ARG A 285 6.10 21.90 -9.58
N PHE A 286 6.00 22.24 -8.31
CA PHE A 286 5.16 23.33 -7.82
C PHE A 286 5.83 24.68 -7.82
N ILE A 287 7.18 24.74 -7.83
CA ILE A 287 7.93 25.99 -7.68
C ILE A 287 8.36 26.62 -9.00
N GLY A 288 7.98 26.03 -10.14
CA GLY A 288 8.39 26.53 -11.45
C GLY A 288 9.92 26.59 -11.61
N HIS A 289 10.42 27.25 -12.65
CA HIS A 289 11.86 27.48 -12.82
C HIS A 289 12.32 28.62 -11.90
N VAL A 290 12.42 28.38 -10.61
CA VAL A 290 12.98 29.34 -9.64
C VAL A 290 14.48 29.23 -9.64
N GLY A 291 15.09 30.34 -10.01
CA GLY A 291 16.54 30.57 -9.94
C GLY A 291 17.31 29.56 -10.76
N ALA A 292 17.74 29.96 -11.93
CA ALA A 292 18.89 29.35 -12.55
C ALA A 292 20.14 29.59 -11.70
N ALA A 293 20.25 29.00 -10.50
CA ALA A 293 21.50 28.38 -10.11
C ALA A 293 21.71 27.34 -11.21
N GLU A 294 22.83 27.42 -11.89
CA GLU A 294 23.18 26.57 -13.03
C GLU A 294 22.57 25.19 -12.83
N LYS A 295 21.55 24.85 -13.65
CA LYS A 295 21.12 23.48 -13.78
C LYS A 295 22.40 22.67 -13.80
N LYS A 296 22.61 21.72 -12.84
CA LYS A 296 23.34 20.53 -13.29
C LYS A 296 22.64 20.18 -14.57
N PRO A 297 23.30 20.28 -15.74
CA PRO A 297 22.59 20.14 -17.02
C PRO A 297 21.75 18.90 -16.89
N ASP A 298 20.45 18.98 -17.24
CA ASP A 298 19.67 17.78 -17.53
C ASP A 298 20.67 16.87 -18.18
N ALA A 299 21.00 15.70 -17.57
CA ALA A 299 22.08 14.89 -18.15
C ALA A 299 21.70 14.80 -19.61
N GLU A 300 22.42 15.53 -20.47
CA GLU A 300 21.92 15.94 -21.79
C GLU A 300 21.48 14.67 -22.48
N LEU A 301 20.16 14.47 -22.57
CA LEU A 301 19.68 13.37 -23.41
C LEU A 301 20.38 13.60 -24.76
N PRO A 302 20.94 12.54 -25.35
CA PRO A 302 21.53 12.67 -26.65
C PRO A 302 20.54 13.35 -27.62
N GLU A 303 21.02 14.18 -28.53
CA GLU A 303 20.19 14.78 -29.57
C GLU A 303 19.25 13.73 -30.19
N ILE A 304 17.95 14.04 -30.24
CA ILE A 304 16.93 13.13 -30.76
C ILE A 304 16.54 13.57 -32.16
N ALA A 305 16.74 12.70 -33.13
CA ALA A 305 16.35 12.95 -34.51
C ALA A 305 15.21 12.02 -34.94
N LYS A 306 14.09 12.60 -35.39
CA LYS A 306 13.00 11.85 -36.02
C LYS A 306 13.44 11.37 -37.41
N VAL A 307 13.25 10.09 -37.67
CA VAL A 307 13.65 9.46 -38.94
C VAL A 307 12.56 8.52 -39.46
N ARG A 308 12.70 8.03 -40.69
CA ARG A 308 11.79 7.02 -41.21
C ARG A 308 12.04 5.65 -40.52
N PRO A 309 11.04 4.76 -40.44
CA PRO A 309 11.17 3.43 -39.86
C PRO A 309 12.38 2.64 -40.36
N THR A 310 12.62 2.68 -41.68
CA THR A 310 13.76 2.00 -42.32
C THR A 310 15.13 2.49 -41.85
N GLU A 311 15.23 3.75 -41.45
CA GLU A 311 16.47 4.35 -40.93
C GLU A 311 16.67 3.97 -39.45
N ALA A 312 15.60 3.98 -38.67
CA ALA A 312 15.63 3.52 -37.28
C ALA A 312 15.99 2.03 -37.20
N VAL A 313 15.41 1.20 -38.04
CA VAL A 313 15.76 -0.24 -38.15
C VAL A 313 17.23 -0.43 -38.43
N LYS A 314 17.81 0.27 -39.46
CA LYS A 314 19.25 0.19 -39.76
C LYS A 314 20.10 0.62 -38.57
N ALA A 315 19.73 1.69 -37.91
CA ALA A 315 20.44 2.17 -36.71
C ALA A 315 20.37 1.15 -35.56
N ALA A 316 19.21 0.57 -35.30
CA ALA A 316 19.00 -0.46 -34.29
C ALA A 316 19.86 -1.71 -34.54
N VAL A 317 19.86 -2.21 -35.74
CA VAL A 317 20.69 -3.38 -36.15
C VAL A 317 22.18 -3.06 -35.97
N LYS A 318 22.62 -1.86 -36.38
CA LYS A 318 24.01 -1.43 -36.23
C LYS A 318 24.40 -1.25 -34.74
N ALA A 319 23.50 -0.74 -33.91
CA ALA A 319 23.76 -0.54 -32.49
C ALA A 319 23.64 -1.84 -31.68
N GLY A 320 22.99 -2.89 -32.22
CA GLY A 320 22.71 -4.14 -31.51
C GLY A 320 21.62 -4.00 -30.44
N MET A 321 20.97 -2.82 -30.31
CA MET A 321 19.93 -2.52 -29.31
C MET A 321 18.97 -1.45 -29.81
N CYS A 322 17.70 -1.55 -29.39
CA CYS A 322 16.71 -0.51 -29.59
C CYS A 322 15.76 -0.41 -28.37
N SER A 323 15.19 0.77 -28.16
CA SER A 323 14.00 0.91 -27.31
C SER A 323 12.74 0.63 -28.11
N VAL A 324 11.75 0.05 -27.45
CA VAL A 324 10.46 -0.29 -28.04
C VAL A 324 9.34 0.21 -27.14
N ILE A 325 8.37 0.92 -27.71
CA ILE A 325 7.13 1.32 -27.07
C ILE A 325 6.01 0.85 -27.99
N THR A 326 5.15 -0.03 -27.49
CA THR A 326 4.02 -0.60 -28.24
C THR A 326 2.72 -0.14 -27.61
N GLU A 327 1.86 0.52 -28.37
CA GLU A 327 0.54 0.93 -27.95
C GLU A 327 -0.54 0.00 -28.52
N GLY A 328 -1.44 -0.47 -27.66
CA GLY A 328 -2.63 -1.23 -28.05
C GLY A 328 -3.83 -0.31 -28.27
N ALA A 329 -4.82 -0.80 -29.00
CA ALA A 329 -6.05 -0.07 -29.28
C ALA A 329 -6.99 0.02 -28.04
N ASP A 330 -6.91 -0.97 -27.15
CA ASP A 330 -7.67 -1.07 -25.90
C ASP A 330 -6.80 -1.73 -24.81
N GLY A 331 -7.37 -1.94 -23.62
CA GLY A 331 -6.66 -2.55 -22.49
C GLY A 331 -6.66 -4.09 -22.45
N GLY A 332 -7.26 -4.76 -23.42
CA GLY A 332 -7.38 -6.23 -23.46
C GLY A 332 -6.07 -6.93 -23.78
N ILE A 333 -5.94 -8.20 -23.40
CA ILE A 333 -4.74 -9.01 -23.66
C ILE A 333 -4.54 -9.31 -25.16
N PHE A 334 -5.63 -9.39 -25.91
CA PHE A 334 -5.63 -9.62 -27.36
C PHE A 334 -5.84 -8.32 -28.16
N THR A 335 -5.50 -7.18 -27.55
CA THR A 335 -5.64 -5.87 -28.21
C THR A 335 -4.81 -5.77 -29.46
N LYS A 336 -5.36 -5.12 -30.50
CA LYS A 336 -4.60 -4.86 -31.73
C LYS A 336 -3.57 -3.77 -31.50
N THR A 337 -2.38 -3.95 -32.07
CA THR A 337 -1.35 -2.92 -32.07
C THR A 337 -1.83 -1.70 -32.85
N ARG A 338 -1.87 -0.54 -32.19
CA ARG A 338 -2.19 0.75 -32.81
C ARG A 338 -0.97 1.35 -33.48
N ARG A 339 0.15 1.44 -32.76
CA ARG A 339 1.43 1.94 -33.27
C ARG A 339 2.62 1.40 -32.46
N ILE A 340 3.80 1.50 -33.05
CA ILE A 340 5.08 1.13 -32.44
C ILE A 340 6.05 2.30 -32.61
N ILE A 341 6.74 2.66 -31.53
CA ILE A 341 7.84 3.62 -31.56
C ILE A 341 9.14 2.87 -31.29
N VAL A 342 10.13 3.09 -32.11
CA VAL A 342 11.47 2.49 -32.00
C VAL A 342 12.50 3.59 -31.90
N GLY A 343 13.33 3.55 -30.86
CA GLY A 343 14.50 4.41 -30.69
C GLY A 343 15.80 3.59 -30.82
N ALA A 344 16.84 4.16 -31.38
CA ALA A 344 18.14 3.52 -31.47
C ALA A 344 19.30 4.53 -31.45
N ARG A 345 20.45 4.13 -30.91
CA ARG A 345 21.66 4.95 -30.96
C ARG A 345 22.26 5.02 -32.38
N SER A 346 22.60 6.23 -32.80
CA SER A 346 23.30 6.50 -34.04
C SER A 346 24.46 7.49 -33.83
N GLY A 347 25.60 6.98 -33.42
CA GLY A 347 26.73 7.79 -32.95
C GLY A 347 26.40 8.47 -31.61
N LYS A 348 26.50 9.80 -31.57
CA LYS A 348 26.21 10.59 -30.35
C LYS A 348 24.72 10.95 -30.18
N ARG A 349 23.88 10.67 -31.16
CA ARG A 349 22.44 10.99 -31.13
C ARG A 349 21.59 9.74 -31.04
N ILE A 350 20.33 9.91 -30.73
CA ILE A 350 19.29 8.88 -30.80
C ILE A 350 18.39 9.19 -31.99
N VAL A 351 18.16 8.20 -32.83
CA VAL A 351 17.15 8.28 -33.89
C VAL A 351 15.90 7.58 -33.42
N ALA A 352 14.73 8.17 -33.65
CA ALA A 352 13.43 7.59 -33.28
C ALA A 352 12.48 7.62 -34.48
N ALA A 353 11.70 6.57 -34.65
CA ALA A 353 10.67 6.47 -35.67
C ALA A 353 9.40 5.84 -35.11
N GLU A 354 8.29 6.27 -35.66
CA GLU A 354 6.94 5.70 -35.41
C GLU A 354 6.50 4.96 -36.67
N GLY A 355 5.80 3.84 -36.50
CA GLY A 355 5.26 3.06 -37.62
C GLY A 355 4.32 1.95 -37.15
N GLY A 356 3.81 1.20 -38.13
CA GLY A 356 2.98 0.03 -37.88
C GLY A 356 3.79 -1.25 -37.67
N VAL A 357 3.07 -2.32 -37.36
CA VAL A 357 3.64 -3.66 -37.10
C VAL A 357 4.55 -4.14 -38.26
N GLN A 358 4.10 -3.98 -39.49
CA GLN A 358 4.82 -4.53 -40.65
C GLN A 358 6.17 -3.84 -40.90
N GLU A 359 6.30 -2.58 -40.52
CA GLU A 359 7.53 -1.79 -40.73
C GLU A 359 8.63 -2.21 -39.75
N PHE A 360 8.25 -2.70 -38.53
CA PHE A 360 9.19 -3.11 -37.50
C PHE A 360 9.26 -4.62 -37.27
N LYS A 361 8.41 -5.44 -37.88
CA LYS A 361 8.34 -6.89 -37.64
C LYS A 361 9.70 -7.56 -37.73
N ALA A 362 10.45 -7.32 -38.78
CA ALA A 362 11.77 -7.92 -38.98
C ALA A 362 12.79 -7.52 -37.91
N LEU A 363 12.69 -6.32 -37.34
CA LEU A 363 13.52 -5.87 -36.24
C LEU A 363 13.08 -6.49 -34.90
N LEU A 364 11.78 -6.56 -34.67
CA LEU A 364 11.23 -7.08 -33.41
C LEU A 364 11.49 -8.60 -33.28
N GLU A 365 11.45 -9.33 -34.37
CA GLU A 365 11.74 -10.76 -34.46
C GLU A 365 13.23 -11.09 -34.61
N ASN A 366 14.11 -10.08 -34.70
CA ASN A 366 15.55 -10.27 -34.80
C ASN A 366 16.15 -10.60 -33.42
N ASP A 367 16.67 -11.80 -33.26
CA ASP A 367 17.26 -12.31 -32.02
C ASP A 367 18.63 -11.70 -31.66
N THR A 368 19.33 -11.12 -32.66
CA THR A 368 20.65 -10.49 -32.47
C THR A 368 20.58 -9.04 -31.96
N VAL A 369 19.39 -8.43 -31.97
CA VAL A 369 19.16 -7.07 -31.52
C VAL A 369 18.44 -7.11 -30.16
N ALA A 370 19.02 -6.53 -29.12
CA ALA A 370 18.39 -6.39 -27.82
C ALA A 370 17.27 -5.33 -27.86
N LYS A 371 16.22 -5.52 -27.07
CA LYS A 371 15.11 -4.57 -26.94
C LYS A 371 15.02 -4.10 -25.51
N CYS A 372 14.94 -2.79 -25.28
CA CYS A 372 14.61 -2.23 -23.97
C CYS A 372 13.26 -1.53 -24.00
N GLY A 373 12.55 -1.56 -22.89
CA GLY A 373 11.22 -0.97 -22.77
C GLY A 373 10.72 -0.96 -21.33
N ASP A 374 9.55 -0.39 -21.15
CA ASP A 374 8.78 -0.46 -19.93
C ASP A 374 7.65 -1.47 -20.09
N ASP A 375 7.41 -2.32 -19.10
CA ASP A 375 6.43 -3.43 -19.15
C ASP A 375 6.49 -4.23 -20.48
N LEU A 376 7.68 -4.76 -20.77
CA LEU A 376 7.91 -5.54 -22.01
C LEU A 376 7.00 -6.76 -22.09
N LYS A 377 6.59 -7.36 -20.99
CA LYS A 377 5.64 -8.47 -20.96
C LYS A 377 4.30 -8.07 -21.58
N ARG A 378 3.73 -6.91 -21.18
CA ARG A 378 2.51 -6.37 -21.80
C ARG A 378 2.71 -6.08 -23.28
N GLN A 379 3.84 -5.48 -23.65
CA GLN A 379 4.17 -5.22 -25.06
C GLN A 379 4.27 -6.51 -25.89
N MET A 380 4.83 -7.59 -25.33
CA MET A 380 4.86 -8.91 -25.95
C MET A 380 3.45 -9.45 -26.21
N ASN A 381 2.52 -9.29 -25.28
CA ASN A 381 1.14 -9.73 -25.46
C ASN A 381 0.44 -8.96 -26.59
N ILE A 382 0.61 -7.64 -26.65
CA ILE A 382 0.06 -6.78 -27.72
C ILE A 382 0.65 -7.18 -29.09
N LEU A 383 1.96 -7.37 -29.17
CA LEU A 383 2.64 -7.76 -30.42
C LEU A 383 2.22 -9.16 -30.89
N ALA A 384 2.07 -10.09 -29.95
CA ALA A 384 1.65 -11.45 -30.27
C ALA A 384 0.22 -11.51 -30.86
N ALA A 385 -0.69 -10.64 -30.40
CA ALA A 385 -2.02 -10.49 -31.00
C ALA A 385 -1.96 -10.00 -32.47
N GLY A 386 -0.89 -9.26 -32.80
CA GLY A 386 -0.56 -8.85 -34.19
C GLY A 386 0.27 -9.87 -35.00
N GLY A 387 0.53 -11.06 -34.46
CA GLY A 387 1.33 -12.09 -35.11
C GLY A 387 2.84 -11.78 -35.16
N VAL A 388 3.34 -11.05 -34.18
CA VAL A 388 4.76 -10.72 -34.01
C VAL A 388 5.27 -11.30 -32.69
N THR A 389 6.40 -11.99 -32.74
CA THR A 389 7.10 -12.51 -31.56
C THR A 389 8.30 -11.64 -31.26
N LEU A 390 8.29 -10.97 -30.10
CA LEU A 390 9.44 -10.18 -29.66
C LEU A 390 10.60 -11.14 -29.31
N GLN A 391 11.72 -11.01 -30.00
CA GLN A 391 12.89 -11.88 -29.83
C GLN A 391 14.14 -11.08 -29.43
N GLY A 392 15.22 -11.80 -29.12
CA GLY A 392 16.46 -11.26 -28.63
C GLY A 392 16.45 -11.08 -27.11
N ARG A 393 17.48 -10.42 -26.61
CA ARG A 393 17.56 -10.03 -25.18
C ARG A 393 16.56 -8.91 -24.87
N LEU A 394 15.90 -9.02 -23.75
CA LEU A 394 14.89 -8.08 -23.28
C LEU A 394 15.40 -7.34 -22.06
N HIS A 395 15.36 -6.02 -22.07
CA HIS A 395 15.73 -5.15 -20.96
C HIS A 395 14.49 -4.38 -20.49
N ASP A 396 13.75 -4.98 -19.57
CA ASP A 396 12.60 -4.34 -18.93
C ASP A 396 13.10 -3.41 -17.82
N ILE A 397 12.89 -2.10 -18.01
CA ILE A 397 13.43 -1.06 -17.12
C ILE A 397 12.90 -1.18 -15.70
N ALA A 398 11.59 -1.39 -15.55
CA ALA A 398 10.95 -1.53 -14.23
C ALA A 398 11.50 -2.76 -13.49
N LEU A 399 11.64 -3.88 -14.20
CA LEU A 399 12.13 -5.14 -13.63
C LEU A 399 13.63 -5.09 -13.30
N MET A 400 14.43 -4.43 -14.14
CA MET A 400 15.85 -4.19 -13.84
C MET A 400 16.02 -3.36 -12.57
N HIS A 401 15.26 -2.26 -12.43
CA HIS A 401 15.32 -1.41 -11.22
C HIS A 401 14.76 -2.11 -9.98
N TYR A 402 13.74 -2.96 -10.13
CA TYR A 402 13.19 -3.77 -9.03
C TYR A 402 14.25 -4.65 -8.35
N LEU A 403 15.22 -5.21 -9.09
CA LEU A 403 16.31 -6.00 -8.52
C LEU A 403 17.30 -5.15 -7.70
N LEU A 404 17.38 -3.85 -7.95
CA LEU A 404 18.20 -2.92 -7.17
C LEU A 404 17.53 -2.51 -5.87
N ASP A 405 16.21 -2.26 -5.90
CA ASP A 405 15.45 -1.89 -4.72
C ASP A 405 13.96 -2.22 -4.89
N PRO A 406 13.50 -3.38 -4.37
CA PRO A 406 12.12 -3.84 -4.59
C PRO A 406 11.04 -3.02 -3.86
N GLU A 407 11.41 -2.10 -2.96
CA GLU A 407 10.45 -1.30 -2.20
C GLU A 407 10.23 0.10 -2.78
N LYS A 408 11.05 0.52 -3.77
CA LYS A 408 10.89 1.80 -4.46
C LYS A 408 9.89 1.75 -5.60
N SER A 409 9.53 2.93 -6.12
CA SER A 409 8.73 3.03 -7.34
C SER A 409 9.56 2.69 -8.56
N HIS A 410 9.02 1.85 -9.45
CA HIS A 410 9.66 1.45 -10.71
C HIS A 410 9.03 2.13 -11.92
N LYS A 411 8.17 3.14 -11.72
CA LYS A 411 7.55 3.90 -12.81
C LYS A 411 8.59 4.69 -13.57
N ILE A 412 8.52 4.63 -14.90
CA ILE A 412 9.52 5.26 -15.78
C ILE A 412 9.68 6.77 -15.53
N GLU A 413 8.59 7.47 -15.21
CA GLU A 413 8.63 8.91 -14.93
C GLU A 413 9.46 9.21 -13.67
N VAL A 414 9.30 8.35 -12.64
CA VAL A 414 10.07 8.48 -11.38
C VAL A 414 11.53 8.13 -11.60
N LEU A 415 11.81 7.09 -12.40
CA LEU A 415 13.18 6.69 -12.71
C LEU A 415 13.90 7.70 -13.60
N ALA A 416 13.21 8.26 -14.61
CA ALA A 416 13.75 9.31 -15.46
C ALA A 416 14.16 10.54 -14.66
N GLN A 417 13.29 10.98 -13.76
CA GLN A 417 13.58 12.13 -12.89
C GLN A 417 14.68 11.81 -11.85
N GLY A 418 14.60 10.64 -11.19
CA GLY A 418 15.51 10.30 -10.10
C GLY A 418 16.93 9.92 -10.57
N ILE A 419 17.06 9.22 -11.71
CA ILE A 419 18.34 8.68 -12.22
C ILE A 419 18.97 9.60 -13.26
N LEU A 420 18.16 10.19 -14.16
CA LEU A 420 18.65 11.00 -15.28
C LEU A 420 18.42 12.50 -15.08
N GLY A 421 17.64 12.94 -14.09
CA GLY A 421 17.24 14.33 -13.93
C GLY A 421 16.27 14.83 -15.01
N VAL A 422 15.62 13.94 -15.75
CA VAL A 422 14.75 14.25 -16.90
C VAL A 422 13.29 14.09 -16.54
N SER A 423 12.47 15.13 -16.77
CA SER A 423 11.02 15.04 -16.61
C SER A 423 10.36 14.46 -17.87
N LEU A 424 9.44 13.52 -17.67
CA LEU A 424 8.52 12.97 -18.68
C LEU A 424 7.08 13.49 -18.48
N GLU A 425 6.87 14.61 -17.79
CA GLU A 425 5.54 15.16 -17.56
C GLU A 425 4.87 15.54 -18.90
N GLY A 426 3.64 15.08 -19.07
CA GLY A 426 2.85 15.28 -20.31
C GLY A 426 2.90 14.11 -21.30
N VAL A 427 3.78 13.13 -21.10
CA VAL A 427 3.94 11.96 -22.00
C VAL A 427 3.04 10.79 -21.58
N SER A 428 2.74 10.63 -20.29
CA SER A 428 1.83 9.60 -19.80
C SER A 428 0.38 10.02 -20.06
N GLY A 429 -0.13 9.67 -21.23
CA GLY A 429 -1.58 9.60 -21.45
C GLY A 429 -2.14 8.62 -20.41
N LYS A 430 -2.88 9.12 -19.42
CA LYS A 430 -3.83 8.28 -18.70
C LYS A 430 -4.66 7.57 -19.76
N ASP A 431 -4.84 6.26 -19.64
CA ASP A 431 -5.94 5.54 -20.28
C ASP A 431 -7.27 6.22 -19.86
N SER A 432 -7.60 7.32 -20.51
CA SER A 432 -8.87 8.00 -20.36
C SER A 432 -9.87 7.22 -21.20
N ALA A 433 -11.03 7.00 -20.61
CA ALA A 433 -12.19 6.31 -21.11
C ALA A 433 -12.43 6.48 -22.63
N PRO A 434 -13.08 5.50 -23.30
CA PRO A 434 -13.23 5.46 -24.74
C PRO A 434 -13.95 6.73 -25.20
N ALA A 435 -13.25 7.57 -25.95
CA ALA A 435 -13.90 8.62 -26.72
C ALA A 435 -14.70 7.94 -27.83
N THR A 436 -16.01 8.11 -27.80
CA THR A 436 -16.87 7.85 -28.94
C THR A 436 -16.44 8.79 -30.08
N GLY A 437 -15.62 8.30 -30.98
CA GLY A 437 -15.09 9.13 -32.08
C GLY A 437 -14.78 8.33 -33.34
N SER A 438 -14.94 8.97 -34.43
CA SER A 438 -14.74 8.62 -35.82
C SER A 438 -13.44 7.88 -36.14
N LEU A 439 -13.52 6.97 -37.10
CA LEU A 439 -12.44 6.10 -37.64
C LEU A 439 -11.31 6.89 -38.35
N PHE A 440 -11.30 8.22 -38.36
CA PHE A 440 -10.40 9.04 -39.16
C PHE A 440 -9.61 10.11 -38.39
N ASP A 441 -9.73 10.18 -37.05
CA ASP A 441 -9.12 11.27 -36.25
C ASP A 441 -7.72 10.96 -35.66
N ASP A 442 -7.04 9.90 -36.06
CA ASP A 442 -5.88 9.37 -35.36
C ASP A 442 -4.55 9.46 -36.11
N ILE A 443 -4.21 10.64 -36.65
CA ILE A 443 -2.81 10.95 -36.98
C ILE A 443 -2.25 11.72 -35.78
N PRO A 444 -1.27 11.16 -35.00
CA PRO A 444 -0.66 11.89 -33.90
C PRO A 444 -0.06 13.20 -34.38
N SER A 445 -0.29 14.30 -33.66
CA SER A 445 0.41 15.55 -33.94
C SER A 445 1.93 15.35 -33.82
N ASP A 446 2.72 16.15 -34.51
CA ASP A 446 4.17 16.15 -34.40
C ASP A 446 4.67 16.32 -32.96
N GLU A 447 3.91 17.01 -32.14
CA GLU A 447 4.20 17.21 -30.72
C GLU A 447 4.08 15.92 -29.89
N VAL A 448 3.04 15.10 -30.13
CA VAL A 448 2.88 13.79 -29.49
C VAL A 448 4.00 12.84 -29.91
N LEU A 449 4.40 12.85 -31.17
CA LEU A 449 5.54 12.06 -31.67
C LEU A 449 6.86 12.51 -31.02
N ALA A 450 7.08 13.81 -30.83
CA ALA A 450 8.27 14.34 -30.17
C ALA A 450 8.37 13.82 -28.73
N ASP A 451 7.28 13.81 -27.99
CA ASP A 451 7.23 13.31 -26.62
C ASP A 451 7.54 11.81 -26.54
N ARG A 452 6.97 10.97 -27.43
CA ARG A 452 7.27 9.54 -27.48
C ARG A 452 8.70 9.25 -27.94
N SER A 453 9.27 10.06 -28.80
CA SER A 453 10.69 9.97 -29.18
C SER A 453 11.60 10.27 -27.98
N ARG A 454 11.20 11.22 -27.13
CA ARG A 454 11.88 11.52 -25.86
C ARG A 454 11.83 10.33 -24.89
N GLU A 455 10.69 9.71 -24.73
CA GLU A 455 10.52 8.49 -23.93
C GLU A 455 11.41 7.35 -24.44
N ALA A 456 11.44 7.12 -25.74
CA ALA A 456 12.32 6.12 -26.37
C ALA A 456 13.81 6.38 -26.07
N ALA A 457 14.23 7.64 -26.03
CA ALA A 457 15.59 8.04 -25.66
C ALA A 457 15.87 7.84 -24.17
N VAL A 458 14.92 8.16 -23.32
CA VAL A 458 15.00 7.94 -21.86
C VAL A 458 15.14 6.47 -21.55
N LEU A 459 14.37 5.58 -22.19
CA LEU A 459 14.47 4.13 -22.03
C LEU A 459 15.88 3.60 -22.31
N LEU A 460 16.51 4.04 -23.41
CA LEU A 460 17.89 3.66 -23.74
C LEU A 460 18.89 4.15 -22.68
N SER A 461 18.73 5.39 -22.21
CA SER A 461 19.64 5.98 -21.22
C SER A 461 19.46 5.34 -19.83
N LEU A 462 18.23 5.04 -19.44
CA LEU A 462 17.93 4.31 -18.20
C LEU A 462 18.49 2.89 -18.26
N GLN A 463 18.35 2.20 -19.39
CA GLN A 463 18.87 0.85 -19.57
C GLN A 463 20.38 0.80 -19.32
N GLU A 464 21.14 1.71 -19.91
CA GLU A 464 22.59 1.79 -19.72
C GLU A 464 22.94 1.99 -18.24
N ARG A 465 22.31 2.97 -17.59
CA ARG A 465 22.62 3.33 -16.22
C ARG A 465 22.22 2.25 -15.22
N ILE A 466 21.00 1.74 -15.33
CA ILE A 466 20.50 0.69 -14.42
C ILE A 466 21.29 -0.61 -14.62
N ARG A 467 21.73 -0.92 -15.87
CA ARG A 467 22.57 -2.08 -16.15
C ARG A 467 23.93 -2.00 -15.45
N GLU A 468 24.56 -0.82 -15.46
CA GLU A 468 25.79 -0.59 -14.69
C GLU A 468 25.59 -0.82 -13.20
N ASP A 469 24.47 -0.34 -12.66
CA ASP A 469 24.18 -0.47 -11.24
C ASP A 469 23.82 -1.94 -10.86
N LEU A 470 23.16 -2.70 -11.74
CA LEU A 470 22.98 -4.15 -11.59
C LEU A 470 24.30 -4.91 -11.52
N VAL A 471 25.26 -4.54 -12.39
CA VAL A 471 26.59 -5.16 -12.35
C VAL A 471 27.31 -4.85 -11.04
N LYS A 472 27.29 -3.59 -10.57
CA LYS A 472 27.86 -3.19 -9.26
C LYS A 472 27.20 -3.91 -8.08
N ALA A 473 25.90 -4.15 -8.17
CA ALA A 473 25.13 -4.86 -7.14
C ALA A 473 25.25 -6.39 -7.26
N SER A 474 25.99 -6.93 -8.24
CA SER A 474 26.08 -8.37 -8.55
C SER A 474 24.71 -9.02 -8.85
N ALA A 475 23.73 -8.24 -9.31
CA ALA A 475 22.38 -8.69 -9.62
C ALA A 475 22.15 -8.89 -11.16
N ALA A 476 23.18 -8.64 -11.98
CA ALA A 476 23.07 -8.74 -13.44
C ALA A 476 22.79 -10.17 -13.90
N ASP A 477 23.46 -11.16 -13.31
CA ASP A 477 23.28 -12.58 -13.64
C ASP A 477 21.87 -13.06 -13.25
N LEU A 478 21.35 -12.60 -12.10
CA LEU A 478 19.97 -12.90 -11.67
C LEU A 478 18.93 -12.36 -12.68
N TYR A 479 19.17 -11.16 -13.21
CA TYR A 479 18.33 -10.61 -14.26
C TYR A 479 18.40 -11.47 -15.54
N ASP A 480 19.61 -11.72 -16.03
CA ASP A 480 19.86 -12.37 -17.33
C ASP A 480 19.44 -13.84 -17.37
N THR A 481 19.56 -14.57 -16.24
CA THR A 481 19.30 -16.01 -16.16
C THR A 481 17.92 -16.36 -15.61
N MET A 482 17.26 -15.45 -14.94
CA MET A 482 15.97 -15.72 -14.28
C MET A 482 14.89 -14.72 -14.68
N GLU A 483 15.03 -13.42 -14.39
CA GLU A 483 13.92 -12.50 -14.55
C GLU A 483 13.59 -12.20 -16.00
N GLU A 484 14.59 -12.02 -16.85
CA GLU A 484 14.39 -11.80 -18.29
C GLU A 484 13.78 -13.03 -18.99
N PRO A 485 14.29 -14.26 -18.86
CA PRO A 485 13.66 -15.42 -19.47
C PRO A 485 12.21 -15.65 -18.98
N LEU A 486 11.96 -15.36 -17.70
CA LEU A 486 10.62 -15.52 -17.10
C LEU A 486 9.57 -14.60 -17.74
N LEU A 487 9.94 -13.40 -18.24
CA LEU A 487 9.03 -12.53 -19.00
C LEU A 487 8.32 -13.28 -20.13
N LYS A 488 9.08 -14.11 -20.87
CA LYS A 488 8.57 -14.88 -22.02
C LYS A 488 7.59 -15.97 -21.57
N VAL A 489 7.91 -16.65 -20.47
CA VAL A 489 7.04 -17.69 -19.87
C VAL A 489 5.73 -17.07 -19.38
N LEU A 490 5.81 -15.98 -18.61
CA LEU A 490 4.61 -15.32 -18.08
C LEU A 490 3.72 -14.73 -19.18
N SER A 491 4.32 -14.13 -20.22
CA SER A 491 3.57 -13.66 -21.40
C SER A 491 2.80 -14.82 -22.07
N LYS A 492 3.39 -16.01 -22.19
CA LYS A 492 2.69 -17.20 -22.71
C LYS A 492 1.55 -17.63 -21.77
N MET A 493 1.81 -17.70 -20.47
CA MET A 493 0.81 -18.09 -19.46
C MET A 493 -0.39 -17.14 -19.44
N GLU A 494 -0.14 -15.83 -19.46
CA GLU A 494 -1.20 -14.82 -19.54
C GLU A 494 -2.06 -15.01 -20.79
N ARG A 495 -1.46 -15.26 -21.95
CA ARG A 495 -2.19 -15.50 -23.21
C ARG A 495 -2.87 -16.87 -23.27
N ASN A 496 -2.30 -17.89 -22.63
CA ASN A 496 -2.94 -19.20 -22.52
C ASN A 496 -4.27 -19.11 -21.77
N GLY A 497 -4.31 -18.28 -20.70
CA GLY A 497 -5.47 -18.14 -19.86
C GLY A 497 -5.92 -19.46 -19.19
N VAL A 498 -6.90 -19.37 -18.34
CA VAL A 498 -7.51 -20.54 -17.67
C VAL A 498 -9.01 -20.54 -17.88
N LYS A 499 -9.58 -21.70 -18.19
CA LYS A 499 -11.01 -21.85 -18.39
C LYS A 499 -11.72 -22.03 -17.05
N VAL A 500 -12.79 -21.27 -16.87
CA VAL A 500 -13.67 -21.38 -15.69
C VAL A 500 -15.07 -21.77 -16.14
N ASP A 501 -15.59 -22.86 -15.60
CA ASP A 501 -16.95 -23.29 -15.79
C ASP A 501 -17.88 -22.54 -14.82
N LEU A 502 -18.51 -21.46 -15.31
CA LEU A 502 -19.45 -20.68 -14.51
C LEU A 502 -20.74 -21.42 -14.20
N ASP A 503 -21.12 -22.40 -15.02
CA ASP A 503 -22.33 -23.17 -14.81
C ASP A 503 -22.18 -24.05 -13.56
N SER A 504 -21.02 -24.64 -13.35
CA SER A 504 -20.72 -25.42 -12.13
C SER A 504 -20.77 -24.57 -10.85
N LEU A 505 -20.56 -23.23 -10.95
CA LEU A 505 -20.63 -22.31 -9.80
C LEU A 505 -22.05 -21.80 -9.49
N LYS A 506 -23.06 -22.05 -10.34
CA LYS A 506 -24.42 -21.50 -10.17
C LYS A 506 -25.06 -21.92 -8.85
N ASP A 507 -25.12 -23.23 -8.60
CA ASP A 507 -25.72 -23.77 -7.39
C ASP A 507 -24.95 -23.33 -6.14
N PHE A 508 -23.62 -23.34 -6.24
CA PHE A 508 -22.75 -22.83 -5.16
C PHE A 508 -22.96 -21.34 -4.91
N THR A 509 -23.13 -20.53 -5.94
CA THR A 509 -23.42 -19.10 -5.82
C THR A 509 -24.74 -18.86 -5.08
N VAL A 510 -25.79 -19.62 -5.42
CA VAL A 510 -27.10 -19.53 -4.74
C VAL A 510 -26.93 -19.88 -3.26
N HIS A 511 -26.32 -21.03 -2.98
CA HIS A 511 -26.07 -21.48 -1.61
C HIS A 511 -25.24 -20.46 -0.80
N LEU A 512 -24.19 -19.91 -1.37
CA LEU A 512 -23.34 -18.94 -0.68
C LEU A 512 -24.07 -17.61 -0.42
N ARG A 513 -24.95 -17.18 -1.33
CA ARG A 513 -25.81 -16.01 -1.10
C ARG A 513 -26.82 -16.24 0.02
N GLU A 514 -27.41 -17.43 0.08
CA GLU A 514 -28.31 -17.84 1.17
C GLU A 514 -27.56 -17.89 2.51
N GLU A 515 -26.35 -18.41 2.52
CA GLU A 515 -25.48 -18.45 3.70
C GLU A 515 -25.16 -17.02 4.18
N VAL A 516 -24.70 -16.13 3.28
CA VAL A 516 -24.43 -14.72 3.60
C VAL A 516 -25.67 -14.06 4.21
N ALA A 517 -26.84 -14.22 3.61
CA ALA A 517 -28.09 -13.64 4.10
C ALA A 517 -28.51 -14.23 5.47
N SER A 518 -28.34 -15.52 5.66
CA SER A 518 -28.63 -16.21 6.91
C SER A 518 -27.73 -15.74 8.06
N ARG A 519 -26.40 -15.66 7.81
CA ARG A 519 -25.43 -15.20 8.79
C ARG A 519 -25.67 -13.72 9.15
N GLU A 520 -25.95 -12.88 8.13
CA GLU A 520 -26.29 -11.48 8.34
C GLU A 520 -27.54 -11.32 9.22
N SER A 521 -28.58 -12.11 8.98
CA SER A 521 -29.81 -12.11 9.79
C SER A 521 -29.52 -12.51 11.24
N LYS A 522 -28.74 -13.58 11.45
CA LYS A 522 -28.34 -14.03 12.80
C LYS A 522 -27.54 -12.98 13.56
N VAL A 523 -26.58 -12.31 12.88
CA VAL A 523 -25.81 -11.23 13.51
C VAL A 523 -26.73 -10.09 13.94
N ARG A 524 -27.69 -9.69 13.10
CA ARG A 524 -28.67 -8.66 13.40
C ARG A 524 -29.59 -9.06 14.57
N GLU A 525 -30.04 -10.29 14.60
CA GLU A 525 -30.85 -10.84 15.69
C GLU A 525 -30.10 -10.84 17.02
N MET A 526 -28.86 -11.36 17.04
CA MET A 526 -28.00 -11.38 18.22
C MET A 526 -27.62 -9.96 18.70
N ALA A 527 -27.49 -9.00 17.77
CA ALA A 527 -27.26 -7.61 18.06
C ALA A 527 -28.49 -6.84 18.55
N GLY A 528 -29.70 -7.39 18.33
CA GLY A 528 -30.97 -6.68 18.57
C GLY A 528 -31.17 -5.48 17.63
N GLU A 529 -30.53 -5.47 16.43
CA GLU A 529 -30.53 -4.36 15.48
C GLU A 529 -30.86 -4.81 14.05
N PRO A 530 -32.11 -4.66 13.62
CA PRO A 530 -32.53 -5.09 12.28
C PRO A 530 -31.80 -4.37 11.13
N ASN A 531 -31.32 -3.14 11.37
CA ASN A 531 -30.67 -2.30 10.37
C ASN A 531 -29.13 -2.30 10.46
N LEU A 532 -28.52 -3.18 11.26
CA LEU A 532 -27.07 -3.26 11.39
C LEU A 532 -26.44 -3.62 10.04
N ASN A 533 -25.48 -2.82 9.59
CA ASN A 533 -24.65 -3.17 8.43
C ASN A 533 -23.47 -4.03 8.87
N VAL A 534 -23.60 -5.35 8.72
CA VAL A 534 -22.58 -6.33 9.12
C VAL A 534 -21.28 -6.19 8.30
N SER A 535 -21.35 -5.62 7.10
CA SER A 535 -20.16 -5.28 6.30
C SER A 535 -19.39 -4.06 6.80
N SER A 536 -19.95 -3.25 7.71
CA SER A 536 -19.32 -2.05 8.23
C SER A 536 -18.40 -2.36 9.42
N PRO A 537 -17.06 -2.24 9.30
CA PRO A 537 -16.14 -2.45 10.43
C PRO A 537 -16.42 -1.51 11.60
N LYS A 538 -16.92 -0.30 11.31
CA LYS A 538 -17.28 0.69 12.33
C LYS A 538 -18.46 0.22 13.18
N GLN A 539 -19.59 -0.15 12.53
CA GLN A 539 -20.79 -0.60 13.25
C GLN A 539 -20.56 -1.91 14.01
N ILE A 540 -19.78 -2.83 13.44
CA ILE A 540 -19.37 -4.04 14.15
C ILE A 540 -18.48 -3.70 15.35
N GLY A 541 -17.55 -2.76 15.23
CA GLY A 541 -16.73 -2.30 16.34
C GLY A 541 -17.57 -1.69 17.48
N GLU A 542 -18.54 -0.84 17.14
CA GLU A 542 -19.50 -0.26 18.10
C GLU A 542 -20.33 -1.35 18.78
N LEU A 543 -20.84 -2.33 18.03
CA LEU A 543 -21.56 -3.49 18.58
C LEU A 543 -20.71 -4.25 19.60
N LEU A 544 -19.48 -4.64 19.23
CA LEU A 544 -18.67 -5.53 20.05
C LEU A 544 -18.12 -4.85 21.31
N PHE A 545 -17.76 -3.56 21.24
CA PHE A 545 -17.01 -2.89 22.30
C PHE A 545 -17.85 -1.87 23.10
N GLU A 546 -18.86 -1.24 22.50
CA GLU A 546 -19.69 -0.25 23.19
C GLU A 546 -21.01 -0.83 23.71
N ARG A 547 -21.55 -1.87 23.07
CA ARG A 547 -22.83 -2.48 23.49
C ARG A 547 -22.64 -3.80 24.19
N LEU A 548 -21.88 -4.72 23.56
CA LEU A 548 -21.63 -6.04 24.16
C LEU A 548 -20.49 -6.02 25.17
N HIS A 549 -19.70 -4.94 25.24
CA HIS A 549 -18.59 -4.74 26.19
C HIS A 549 -17.63 -5.93 26.25
N LEU A 550 -17.29 -6.54 25.10
CA LEU A 550 -16.49 -7.77 25.04
C LEU A 550 -15.02 -7.56 25.44
N SER A 551 -14.57 -6.32 25.63
CA SER A 551 -13.20 -6.01 26.07
C SER A 551 -13.16 -4.68 26.84
N ASP A 552 -12.48 -4.68 28.00
CA ASP A 552 -12.24 -3.46 28.80
C ASP A 552 -11.22 -2.52 28.14
N LYS A 553 -10.35 -3.06 27.29
CA LYS A 553 -9.31 -2.31 26.55
C LYS A 553 -9.32 -2.69 25.08
N PRO A 554 -10.35 -2.27 24.31
CA PRO A 554 -10.45 -2.62 22.91
C PRO A 554 -9.31 -2.00 22.11
N LYS A 555 -8.74 -2.80 21.20
CA LYS A 555 -7.72 -2.33 20.28
C LYS A 555 -8.35 -1.37 19.27
N LYS A 556 -7.78 -0.18 19.13
CA LYS A 556 -8.21 0.81 18.15
C LYS A 556 -7.20 0.93 17.02
N ASN A 557 -7.72 1.16 15.83
CA ASN A 557 -6.94 1.52 14.66
C ASN A 557 -6.40 2.96 14.77
N ALA A 558 -5.45 3.33 13.91
CA ALA A 558 -4.89 4.67 13.86
C ALA A 558 -5.94 5.80 13.67
N ASN A 559 -7.11 5.46 13.12
CA ASN A 559 -8.25 6.37 12.92
C ASN A 559 -9.18 6.47 14.16
N GLY A 560 -8.79 5.90 15.30
CA GLY A 560 -9.61 5.88 16.51
C GLY A 560 -10.79 4.90 16.47
N THR A 561 -11.05 4.24 15.36
CA THR A 561 -12.09 3.20 15.23
C THR A 561 -11.60 1.88 15.83
N TYR A 562 -12.52 1.10 16.37
CA TYR A 562 -12.20 -0.22 16.89
C TYR A 562 -11.67 -1.15 15.81
N SER A 563 -10.60 -1.90 16.14
CA SER A 563 -10.12 -2.96 15.26
C SER A 563 -11.11 -4.12 15.26
N THR A 564 -11.57 -4.48 14.07
CA THR A 564 -12.38 -5.69 13.84
C THR A 564 -11.65 -6.63 12.89
N GLU A 565 -10.32 -6.58 12.88
CA GLU A 565 -9.49 -7.52 12.13
C GLU A 565 -9.73 -8.95 12.62
N GLU A 566 -9.52 -9.94 11.76
CA GLU A 566 -9.75 -11.36 12.05
C GLU A 566 -9.05 -11.80 13.35
N SER A 567 -7.80 -11.38 13.54
CA SER A 567 -7.05 -11.69 14.78
C SER A 567 -7.73 -11.13 16.03
N THR A 568 -8.29 -9.91 15.96
CA THR A 568 -9.00 -9.29 17.07
C THR A 568 -10.32 -10.02 17.36
N LEU A 569 -11.02 -10.46 16.31
CA LEU A 569 -12.27 -11.24 16.47
C LEU A 569 -11.97 -12.62 17.05
N LEU A 570 -10.94 -13.30 16.58
CA LEU A 570 -10.53 -14.61 17.14
C LEU A 570 -10.19 -14.55 18.63
N ASP A 571 -9.56 -13.44 19.09
CA ASP A 571 -9.29 -13.21 20.52
C ASP A 571 -10.58 -13.06 21.35
N LEU A 572 -11.71 -12.77 20.70
CA LEU A 572 -13.02 -12.59 21.34
C LEU A 572 -13.97 -13.76 21.09
N ALA A 573 -13.60 -14.77 20.32
CA ALA A 573 -14.49 -15.85 19.87
C ALA A 573 -15.17 -16.60 21.03
N GLU A 574 -14.45 -16.84 22.14
CA GLU A 574 -14.98 -17.52 23.32
C GLU A 574 -15.92 -16.65 24.18
N LYS A 575 -15.98 -15.33 23.92
CA LYS A 575 -16.75 -14.39 24.75
C LYS A 575 -18.19 -14.22 24.31
N HIS A 576 -18.48 -14.37 23.02
CA HIS A 576 -19.84 -14.20 22.51
C HIS A 576 -20.01 -14.90 21.15
N PRO A 577 -21.10 -15.68 20.94
CA PRO A 577 -21.29 -16.43 19.69
C PRO A 577 -21.48 -15.56 18.44
N VAL A 578 -21.79 -14.26 18.59
CA VAL A 578 -21.88 -13.33 17.46
C VAL A 578 -20.56 -13.22 16.69
N ILE A 579 -19.42 -13.49 17.34
CA ILE A 579 -18.11 -13.41 16.72
C ILE A 579 -17.95 -14.46 15.61
N ASP A 580 -18.36 -15.70 15.90
CA ASP A 580 -18.29 -16.79 14.92
C ASP A 580 -19.18 -16.49 13.70
N GLU A 581 -20.40 -15.98 13.93
CA GLU A 581 -21.30 -15.59 12.84
C GLU A 581 -20.73 -14.42 11.99
N ILE A 582 -20.04 -13.46 12.62
CA ILE A 582 -19.34 -12.37 11.88
C ILE A 582 -18.16 -12.91 11.06
N LEU A 583 -17.38 -13.83 11.62
CA LEU A 583 -16.24 -14.44 10.92
C LEU A 583 -16.72 -15.25 9.71
N GLU A 584 -17.73 -16.11 9.88
CA GLU A 584 -18.33 -16.89 8.82
C GLU A 584 -19.00 -16.01 7.74
N TYR A 585 -19.75 -14.97 8.15
CA TYR A 585 -20.29 -13.99 7.22
C TYR A 585 -19.20 -13.37 6.35
N ARG A 586 -18.10 -12.91 6.97
CA ARG A 586 -16.99 -12.28 6.25
C ARG A 586 -16.30 -13.23 5.30
N ALA A 587 -16.08 -14.48 5.71
CA ALA A 587 -15.50 -15.51 4.87
C ALA A 587 -16.36 -15.77 3.62
N ALA A 588 -17.66 -16.05 3.81
CA ALA A 588 -18.60 -16.28 2.72
C ALA A 588 -18.75 -15.05 1.80
N ARG A 589 -18.87 -13.84 2.37
CA ARG A 589 -18.99 -12.58 1.62
C ARG A 589 -17.75 -12.28 0.78
N LYS A 590 -16.57 -12.54 1.34
CA LYS A 590 -15.30 -12.36 0.62
C LYS A 590 -15.21 -13.26 -0.61
N LEU A 591 -15.57 -14.52 -0.48
CA LEU A 591 -15.56 -15.46 -1.60
C LEU A 591 -16.53 -15.03 -2.71
N LEU A 592 -17.72 -14.63 -2.32
CA LEU A 592 -18.75 -14.15 -3.26
C LEU A 592 -18.30 -12.91 -4.01
N SER A 593 -17.87 -11.86 -3.26
CA SER A 593 -17.56 -10.54 -3.84
C SER A 593 -16.19 -10.47 -4.52
N THR A 594 -15.22 -11.31 -4.12
CA THR A 594 -13.86 -11.24 -4.67
C THR A 594 -13.66 -12.15 -5.88
N TYR A 595 -14.34 -13.31 -5.89
CA TYR A 595 -14.16 -14.32 -6.92
C TYR A 595 -15.40 -14.55 -7.77
N ILE A 596 -16.50 -14.98 -7.16
CA ILE A 596 -17.64 -15.51 -7.91
C ILE A 596 -18.35 -14.43 -8.73
N GLU A 597 -18.73 -13.32 -8.09
CA GLU A 597 -19.45 -12.22 -8.76
C GLU A 597 -18.63 -11.53 -9.85
N PRO A 598 -17.31 -11.31 -9.68
CA PRO A 598 -16.50 -10.68 -10.72
C PRO A 598 -16.07 -11.61 -11.87
N PHE A 599 -16.02 -12.93 -11.70
CA PHE A 599 -15.52 -13.87 -12.73
C PHE A 599 -16.16 -13.67 -14.11
N PRO A 600 -17.49 -13.52 -14.26
CA PRO A 600 -18.08 -13.28 -15.57
C PRO A 600 -17.51 -12.06 -16.32
N GLY A 601 -17.10 -11.01 -15.57
CA GLY A 601 -16.51 -9.82 -16.15
C GLY A 601 -15.02 -9.97 -16.56
N TYR A 602 -14.36 -11.03 -16.09
CA TYR A 602 -12.98 -11.34 -16.44
C TYR A 602 -12.83 -12.34 -17.58
N ILE A 603 -13.91 -12.97 -18.02
CA ILE A 603 -13.86 -13.90 -19.15
C ILE A 603 -13.74 -13.11 -20.45
N ASP A 604 -12.63 -13.34 -21.18
CA ASP A 604 -12.46 -12.76 -22.50
C ASP A 604 -13.43 -13.41 -23.49
N PRO A 605 -14.25 -12.62 -24.20
CA PRO A 605 -15.22 -13.16 -25.14
C PRO A 605 -14.61 -13.83 -26.37
N SER A 606 -13.32 -13.60 -26.65
CA SER A 606 -12.64 -14.15 -27.82
C SER A 606 -12.29 -15.62 -27.68
N ASP A 607 -11.99 -16.09 -26.47
CA ASP A 607 -11.59 -17.48 -26.21
C ASP A 607 -12.31 -18.14 -25.01
N GLY A 608 -13.11 -17.37 -24.27
CA GLY A 608 -13.90 -17.87 -23.14
C GLY A 608 -13.08 -18.18 -21.89
N LYS A 609 -11.92 -17.56 -21.71
CA LYS A 609 -11.00 -17.79 -20.58
C LYS A 609 -10.77 -16.57 -19.73
N ILE A 610 -10.21 -16.76 -18.55
CA ILE A 610 -9.71 -15.71 -17.67
C ILE A 610 -8.19 -15.56 -17.90
N HIS A 611 -7.75 -14.34 -18.16
CA HIS A 611 -6.35 -13.99 -18.37
C HIS A 611 -5.87 -13.12 -17.20
N THR A 612 -5.37 -13.77 -16.15
CA THR A 612 -4.78 -13.03 -15.03
C THR A 612 -3.45 -12.39 -15.43
N THR A 613 -3.10 -11.28 -14.85
CA THR A 613 -1.79 -10.63 -15.01
C THR A 613 -0.84 -11.07 -13.90
N PHE A 614 0.33 -11.60 -14.24
CA PHE A 614 1.39 -11.95 -13.29
C PHE A 614 2.36 -10.79 -13.11
N ASN A 615 2.48 -10.26 -11.89
CA ASN A 615 3.38 -9.16 -11.58
C ASN A 615 4.70 -9.70 -11.02
N GLN A 616 5.84 -9.39 -11.68
CA GLN A 616 7.18 -9.78 -11.22
C GLN A 616 7.79 -8.77 -10.26
N ALA A 617 7.49 -7.48 -10.42
CA ALA A 617 8.12 -6.37 -9.71
C ALA A 617 7.23 -5.74 -8.64
N LEU A 618 6.46 -6.54 -7.90
CA LEU A 618 5.51 -6.02 -6.89
C LEU A 618 5.87 -6.43 -5.47
N THR A 619 6.30 -7.65 -5.23
CA THR A 619 6.54 -8.15 -3.88
C THR A 619 8.00 -7.96 -3.46
N ALA A 620 8.23 -7.58 -2.20
CA ALA A 620 9.60 -7.41 -1.69
C ALA A 620 10.40 -8.72 -1.55
N THR A 621 9.75 -9.88 -1.69
CA THR A 621 10.37 -11.21 -1.53
C THR A 621 10.76 -11.89 -2.85
N GLY A 622 10.46 -11.30 -4.00
CA GLY A 622 10.65 -11.96 -5.29
C GLY A 622 9.50 -12.85 -5.74
N ARG A 623 8.50 -13.12 -4.89
CA ARG A 623 7.32 -13.90 -5.28
C ARG A 623 6.54 -13.19 -6.38
N LEU A 624 5.95 -13.96 -7.29
CA LEU A 624 4.95 -13.43 -8.22
C LEU A 624 3.68 -13.06 -7.45
N SER A 625 2.95 -12.10 -7.96
CA SER A 625 1.57 -11.86 -7.57
C SER A 625 0.67 -11.85 -8.80
N SER A 626 -0.60 -12.17 -8.65
CA SER A 626 -1.57 -12.09 -9.74
C SER A 626 -2.60 -11.00 -9.49
N SER A 627 -3.09 -10.40 -10.58
CA SER A 627 -4.12 -9.36 -10.56
C SER A 627 -5.04 -9.46 -11.77
N ASN A 628 -6.23 -8.93 -11.65
CA ASN A 628 -7.25 -8.86 -12.71
C ASN A 628 -7.63 -10.25 -13.32
N PRO A 629 -8.10 -11.23 -12.52
CA PRO A 629 -8.27 -11.28 -11.07
C PRO A 629 -7.05 -11.84 -10.32
N ASN A 630 -7.01 -11.68 -8.98
CA ASN A 630 -6.01 -12.35 -8.15
C ASN A 630 -6.42 -13.81 -7.90
N LEU A 631 -5.85 -14.74 -8.65
CA LEU A 631 -6.11 -16.18 -8.54
C LEU A 631 -5.24 -16.87 -7.48
N GLN A 632 -4.16 -16.25 -7.01
CA GLN A 632 -3.24 -16.84 -6.02
C GLN A 632 -3.81 -16.85 -4.59
N ASN A 633 -4.88 -16.10 -4.33
CA ASN A 633 -5.50 -16.02 -3.01
C ASN A 633 -6.79 -16.86 -2.88
N ILE A 634 -7.10 -17.74 -3.83
CA ILE A 634 -8.23 -18.68 -3.73
C ILE A 634 -7.94 -19.67 -2.60
N PRO A 635 -8.80 -19.78 -1.57
CA PRO A 635 -8.54 -20.66 -0.43
C PRO A 635 -8.40 -22.11 -0.83
N ILE A 636 -7.45 -22.82 -0.22
CA ILE A 636 -7.19 -24.25 -0.47
C ILE A 636 -7.90 -25.12 0.59
N ARG A 637 -7.91 -24.65 1.85
CA ARG A 637 -8.27 -25.48 3.01
C ARG A 637 -9.75 -25.46 3.37
N SER A 638 -10.50 -24.46 2.93
CA SER A 638 -11.94 -24.37 3.22
C SER A 638 -12.74 -25.18 2.19
N GLU A 639 -13.84 -25.80 2.63
CA GLU A 639 -14.76 -26.50 1.71
C GLU A 639 -15.29 -25.57 0.62
N GLN A 640 -15.59 -24.35 0.97
CA GLN A 640 -16.03 -23.30 0.03
C GLN A 640 -14.95 -22.97 -1.02
N GLY A 641 -13.67 -22.94 -0.63
CA GLY A 641 -12.55 -22.73 -1.56
C GLY A 641 -12.36 -23.90 -2.52
N LYS A 642 -12.62 -25.14 -2.05
CA LYS A 642 -12.61 -26.35 -2.89
C LYS A 642 -13.67 -26.28 -3.99
N GLU A 643 -14.86 -25.78 -3.69
CA GLU A 643 -15.93 -25.61 -4.70
C GLU A 643 -15.51 -24.62 -5.80
N ILE A 644 -14.86 -23.52 -5.45
CA ILE A 644 -14.31 -22.58 -6.45
C ILE A 644 -13.26 -23.27 -7.33
N ARG A 645 -12.38 -24.09 -6.75
CA ARG A 645 -11.35 -24.83 -7.52
C ARG A 645 -11.92 -25.86 -8.49
N LYS A 646 -13.07 -26.47 -8.20
CA LYS A 646 -13.77 -27.37 -9.14
C LYS A 646 -14.16 -26.67 -10.44
N ALA A 647 -14.42 -25.38 -10.40
CA ALA A 647 -14.80 -24.61 -11.59
C ALA A 647 -13.64 -24.37 -12.58
N PHE A 648 -12.40 -24.55 -12.16
CA PHE A 648 -11.25 -24.45 -13.06
C PHE A 648 -11.05 -25.77 -13.80
N VAL A 649 -11.37 -25.75 -15.08
CA VAL A 649 -11.47 -26.94 -15.95
C VAL A 649 -10.53 -26.84 -17.15
N PRO A 650 -10.15 -27.93 -17.80
CA PRO A 650 -9.35 -27.87 -19.00
C PRO A 650 -10.08 -27.20 -20.17
N SER A 651 -9.32 -26.65 -21.11
CA SER A 651 -9.87 -25.97 -22.29
C SER A 651 -10.61 -26.94 -23.23
N ALA A 652 -10.09 -28.15 -23.40
CA ALA A 652 -10.72 -29.19 -24.20
C ALA A 652 -11.69 -30.02 -23.34
N PRO A 653 -12.81 -30.53 -23.90
CA PRO A 653 -13.78 -31.31 -23.14
C PRO A 653 -13.24 -32.63 -22.55
N ASP A 654 -12.28 -33.25 -23.23
CA ASP A 654 -11.55 -34.45 -22.80
C ASP A 654 -10.24 -34.18 -22.10
N GLY A 655 -9.83 -32.89 -22.02
CA GLY A 655 -8.60 -32.43 -21.39
C GLY A 655 -8.50 -32.79 -19.91
N LEU A 656 -7.35 -32.51 -19.34
CA LEU A 656 -7.03 -32.70 -17.93
C LEU A 656 -6.35 -31.44 -17.36
N ILE A 657 -6.55 -31.18 -16.09
CA ILE A 657 -5.72 -30.26 -15.31
C ILE A 657 -4.62 -31.09 -14.64
N LEU A 658 -3.37 -30.70 -14.79
CA LEU A 658 -2.25 -31.24 -14.01
C LEU A 658 -1.76 -30.17 -13.04
N SER A 659 -1.57 -30.57 -11.79
CA SER A 659 -1.01 -29.74 -10.71
C SER A 659 0.29 -30.38 -10.23
N ALA A 660 1.32 -29.56 -10.04
CA ALA A 660 2.61 -29.96 -9.52
C ALA A 660 3.05 -28.98 -8.44
N ASP A 661 3.17 -29.47 -7.19
CA ASP A 661 3.45 -28.68 -6.01
C ASP A 661 4.74 -29.15 -5.31
N TYR A 662 5.58 -28.20 -4.88
CA TYR A 662 6.78 -28.53 -4.10
C TYR A 662 6.40 -28.95 -2.67
N SER A 663 6.78 -30.15 -2.29
CA SER A 663 6.57 -30.65 -0.93
C SER A 663 7.50 -29.95 0.06
N GLN A 664 6.94 -29.09 0.91
CA GLN A 664 7.62 -28.44 2.05
C GLN A 664 8.89 -27.67 1.67
N ILE A 665 8.89 -26.95 0.56
CA ILE A 665 10.07 -26.28 -0.01
C ILE A 665 10.78 -25.36 0.99
N GLU A 666 10.05 -24.54 1.76
CA GLU A 666 10.65 -23.61 2.70
C GLU A 666 11.38 -24.29 3.85
N LEU A 667 10.90 -25.46 4.33
CA LEU A 667 11.61 -26.25 5.34
C LEU A 667 12.87 -26.93 4.76
N ARG A 668 12.83 -27.33 3.50
CA ARG A 668 14.00 -27.85 2.78
C ARG A 668 15.07 -26.77 2.59
N ILE A 669 14.66 -25.56 2.25
CA ILE A 669 15.54 -24.39 2.15
C ILE A 669 16.12 -24.05 3.53
N MET A 670 15.32 -24.07 4.59
CA MET A 670 15.82 -23.86 5.96
C MET A 670 16.87 -24.92 6.34
N ALA A 671 16.63 -26.19 6.04
CA ALA A 671 17.59 -27.27 6.30
C ALA A 671 18.91 -27.04 5.55
N HIS A 672 18.84 -26.57 4.31
CA HIS A 672 20.00 -26.23 3.50
C HIS A 672 20.77 -25.03 4.05
N LEU A 673 20.10 -23.92 4.35
CA LEU A 673 20.72 -22.68 4.82
C LEU A 673 21.31 -22.81 6.23
N SER A 674 20.60 -23.50 7.13
CA SER A 674 21.11 -23.75 8.50
C SER A 674 22.14 -24.87 8.59
N CYS A 675 22.34 -25.64 7.52
CA CYS A 675 23.15 -26.85 7.49
C CYS A 675 22.83 -27.85 8.61
N ASP A 676 21.55 -27.87 9.06
CA ASP A 676 21.12 -28.75 10.15
C ASP A 676 21.09 -30.20 9.73
N GLN A 677 21.94 -31.01 10.35
CA GLN A 677 22.14 -32.40 9.95
C GLN A 677 20.96 -33.32 10.27
N HIS A 678 20.14 -32.95 11.27
CA HIS A 678 18.93 -33.73 11.60
C HIS A 678 17.86 -33.52 10.55
N LEU A 679 17.59 -32.25 10.16
CA LEU A 679 16.66 -31.97 9.10
C LEU A 679 17.11 -32.53 7.74
N ILE A 680 18.40 -32.35 7.41
CA ILE A 680 19.02 -32.91 6.19
C ILE A 680 18.85 -34.42 6.12
N THR A 681 19.11 -35.12 7.21
CA THR A 681 19.00 -36.59 7.28
C THR A 681 17.52 -37.01 7.13
N ALA A 682 16.62 -36.38 7.85
CA ALA A 682 15.20 -36.68 7.79
C ALA A 682 14.65 -36.51 6.35
N PHE A 683 14.97 -35.43 5.66
CA PHE A 683 14.59 -35.22 4.28
C PHE A 683 15.19 -36.24 3.30
N LYS A 684 16.47 -36.60 3.48
CA LYS A 684 17.14 -37.65 2.65
C LYS A 684 16.54 -39.04 2.84
N GLN A 685 16.06 -39.32 4.03
CA GLN A 685 15.45 -40.62 4.36
C GLN A 685 13.93 -40.65 4.06
N GLY A 686 13.33 -39.56 3.63
CA GLY A 686 11.88 -39.46 3.39
C GLY A 686 11.03 -39.57 4.66
N VAL A 687 11.60 -39.27 5.85
CA VAL A 687 10.90 -39.29 7.13
C VAL A 687 9.97 -38.07 7.24
N ASP A 688 8.81 -38.25 7.90
CA ASP A 688 7.90 -37.13 8.20
C ASP A 688 8.60 -36.09 9.08
N ILE A 689 8.89 -34.93 8.48
CA ILE A 689 9.65 -33.87 9.13
C ILE A 689 8.97 -33.32 10.40
N HIS A 690 7.63 -33.30 10.43
CA HIS A 690 6.90 -32.85 11.60
C HIS A 690 6.91 -33.86 12.73
N ALA A 691 6.92 -35.14 12.41
CA ALA A 691 7.09 -36.21 13.39
C ALA A 691 8.55 -36.25 13.92
N ALA A 692 9.55 -36.09 13.03
CA ALA A 692 10.97 -35.98 13.43
C ALA A 692 11.21 -34.74 14.32
N THR A 693 10.54 -33.64 14.05
CA THR A 693 10.60 -32.44 14.91
C THR A 693 9.92 -32.67 16.26
N ALA A 694 8.78 -33.36 16.29
CA ALA A 694 8.08 -33.71 17.52
C ALA A 694 8.96 -34.63 18.43
N GLU A 695 9.61 -35.61 17.84
CA GLU A 695 10.61 -36.47 18.54
C GLU A 695 11.63 -35.61 19.29
N LYS A 696 12.18 -34.59 18.64
CA LYS A 696 13.17 -33.69 19.25
C LYS A 696 12.60 -32.78 20.34
N ILE A 697 11.45 -32.15 20.07
CA ILE A 697 10.80 -31.21 21.02
C ILE A 697 10.36 -31.94 22.29
N PHE A 698 9.79 -33.15 22.16
CA PHE A 698 9.18 -33.87 23.27
C PHE A 698 10.09 -34.94 23.85
N GLY A 699 11.27 -35.22 23.24
CA GLY A 699 12.23 -36.22 23.70
C GLY A 699 11.67 -37.65 23.69
N ILE A 700 10.82 -37.98 22.70
CA ILE A 700 10.14 -39.28 22.58
C ILE A 700 10.54 -39.99 21.28
N PRO A 701 10.54 -41.33 21.23
CA PRO A 701 10.77 -42.05 19.97
C PRO A 701 9.74 -41.75 18.89
N HIS A 702 10.18 -41.78 17.62
CA HIS A 702 9.37 -41.46 16.47
C HIS A 702 8.01 -42.21 16.43
N GLU A 703 8.01 -43.49 16.76
CA GLU A 703 6.82 -44.37 16.75
C GLU A 703 5.80 -44.00 17.86
N GLN A 704 6.21 -43.20 18.85
CA GLN A 704 5.35 -42.77 19.95
C GLN A 704 4.80 -41.37 19.76
N VAL A 705 5.13 -40.68 18.66
CA VAL A 705 4.63 -39.33 18.35
C VAL A 705 3.13 -39.37 18.09
N THR A 706 2.37 -38.69 18.93
CA THR A 706 0.92 -38.56 18.78
C THR A 706 0.56 -37.55 17.69
N ALA A 707 -0.67 -37.64 17.17
CA ALA A 707 -1.20 -36.68 16.18
C ALA A 707 -1.15 -35.23 16.69
N ASP A 708 -1.42 -35.00 17.98
CA ASP A 708 -1.34 -33.69 18.60
C ASP A 708 0.09 -33.15 18.68
N GLN A 709 1.02 -33.97 19.09
CA GLN A 709 2.44 -33.60 19.13
C GLN A 709 2.98 -33.29 17.74
N ARG A 710 2.60 -34.06 16.73
CA ARG A 710 2.92 -33.78 15.33
C ARG A 710 2.29 -32.45 14.87
N ARG A 711 1.07 -32.14 15.27
CA ARG A 711 0.38 -30.89 14.97
C ARG A 711 1.09 -29.69 15.64
N ILE A 712 1.48 -29.84 16.89
CA ILE A 712 2.27 -28.84 17.64
C ILE A 712 3.61 -28.60 16.93
N ALA A 713 4.34 -29.65 16.59
CA ALA A 713 5.61 -29.57 15.87
C ALA A 713 5.45 -28.93 14.49
N LYS A 714 4.39 -29.23 13.75
CA LYS A 714 4.07 -28.56 12.49
C LYS A 714 3.88 -27.05 12.69
N THR A 715 3.14 -26.65 13.72
CA THR A 715 2.90 -25.26 14.05
C THR A 715 4.18 -24.56 14.50
N ALA A 716 5.04 -25.25 15.26
CA ALA A 716 6.35 -24.77 15.69
C ALA A 716 7.31 -24.58 14.49
N ASN A 717 7.42 -25.57 13.60
CA ASN A 717 8.27 -25.52 12.41
C ASN A 717 7.99 -24.27 11.57
N PHE A 718 6.75 -24.05 11.20
CA PHE A 718 6.38 -22.87 10.42
C PHE A 718 6.42 -21.58 11.25
N GLY A 719 5.92 -21.63 12.50
CA GLY A 719 5.90 -20.46 13.37
C GLY A 719 7.29 -19.91 13.66
N ILE A 720 8.23 -20.76 14.05
CA ILE A 720 9.60 -20.39 14.42
C ILE A 720 10.37 -19.88 13.19
N MET A 721 10.22 -20.55 12.05
CA MET A 721 10.78 -20.10 10.78
C MET A 721 10.33 -18.67 10.43
N TYR A 722 9.09 -18.32 10.75
CA TYR A 722 8.56 -16.96 10.55
C TYR A 722 8.71 -16.03 11.76
N GLY A 723 9.54 -16.40 12.75
CA GLY A 723 9.82 -15.56 13.91
C GLY A 723 8.64 -15.35 14.85
N ILE A 724 7.84 -16.41 15.10
CA ILE A 724 6.69 -16.33 16.01
C ILE A 724 7.18 -16.07 17.44
N SER A 725 6.50 -15.17 18.16
CA SER A 725 6.72 -15.00 19.60
C SER A 725 5.99 -16.08 20.41
N ALA A 726 6.42 -16.27 21.67
CA ALA A 726 5.73 -17.16 22.61
C ALA A 726 4.24 -16.80 22.77
N PHE A 727 3.88 -15.51 22.67
CA PHE A 727 2.49 -15.07 22.66
C PHE A 727 1.74 -15.56 21.41
N GLY A 728 2.32 -15.36 20.23
CA GLY A 728 1.70 -15.81 18.98
C GLY A 728 1.56 -17.33 18.88
N LEU A 729 2.56 -18.09 19.39
CA LEU A 729 2.50 -19.54 19.44
C LEU A 729 1.44 -20.04 20.42
N ALA A 730 1.34 -19.40 21.60
CA ALA A 730 0.31 -19.69 22.60
C ALA A 730 -1.10 -19.53 22.04
N GLN A 731 -1.38 -18.45 21.32
CA GLN A 731 -2.67 -18.24 20.65
C GLN A 731 -2.99 -19.31 19.60
N ARG A 732 -2.02 -19.63 18.72
CA ARG A 732 -2.23 -20.63 17.65
C ARG A 732 -2.48 -22.04 18.17
N LEU A 733 -1.80 -22.41 19.27
CA LEU A 733 -1.93 -23.74 19.87
C LEU A 733 -3.01 -23.80 20.96
N ARG A 734 -3.56 -22.64 21.38
CA ARG A 734 -4.49 -22.49 22.53
C ARG A 734 -3.89 -23.06 23.84
N ILE A 735 -2.64 -22.71 24.13
CA ILE A 735 -1.90 -23.14 25.33
C ILE A 735 -1.41 -21.94 26.12
N GLY A 736 -0.90 -22.18 27.33
CA GLY A 736 -0.30 -21.15 28.18
C GLY A 736 0.97 -20.55 27.56
N ARG A 737 1.21 -19.23 27.77
CA ARG A 737 2.41 -18.53 27.26
C ARG A 737 3.73 -19.17 27.75
N LYS A 738 3.77 -19.68 28.99
CA LYS A 738 4.96 -20.37 29.54
C LYS A 738 5.22 -21.69 28.82
N GLU A 739 4.17 -22.41 28.49
CA GLU A 739 4.25 -23.67 27.73
C GLU A 739 4.70 -23.41 26.28
N ALA A 740 4.16 -22.38 25.64
CA ALA A 740 4.60 -21.96 24.31
C ALA A 740 6.07 -21.53 24.29
N GLN A 741 6.55 -20.81 25.33
CA GLN A 741 7.95 -20.47 25.45
C GLN A 741 8.82 -21.74 25.60
N LYS A 742 8.39 -22.69 26.41
CA LYS A 742 9.11 -23.96 26.57
C LYS A 742 9.22 -24.72 25.24
N ILE A 743 8.14 -24.77 24.44
CA ILE A 743 8.21 -25.42 23.12
C ILE A 743 9.25 -24.72 22.21
N ILE A 744 9.35 -23.40 22.25
CA ILE A 744 10.35 -22.64 21.48
C ILE A 744 11.76 -22.96 21.97
N ASP A 745 11.95 -23.00 23.29
CA ASP A 745 13.26 -23.31 23.91
C ASP A 745 13.70 -24.75 23.59
N ASP A 746 12.79 -25.72 23.72
CA ASP A 746 13.01 -27.13 23.39
C ASP A 746 13.30 -27.33 21.90
N TYR A 747 12.61 -26.56 21.03
CA TYR A 747 12.88 -26.55 19.58
C TYR A 747 14.31 -26.11 19.28
N PHE A 748 14.76 -24.99 19.83
CA PHE A 748 16.12 -24.50 19.60
C PHE A 748 17.20 -25.36 20.29
N ALA A 749 16.87 -26.00 21.39
CA ALA A 749 17.78 -27.01 22.00
C ALA A 749 17.93 -28.24 21.09
N GLY A 750 16.85 -28.64 20.39
CA GLY A 750 16.88 -29.74 19.42
C GLY A 750 17.52 -29.39 18.08
N PHE A 751 17.48 -28.10 17.68
CA PHE A 751 17.97 -27.59 16.40
C PHE A 751 18.85 -26.34 16.57
N PRO A 752 20.04 -26.48 17.23
CA PRO A 752 20.91 -25.33 17.52
C PRO A 752 21.44 -24.63 16.26
N SER A 753 21.63 -25.39 15.16
CA SER A 753 22.07 -24.83 13.87
C SER A 753 21.07 -23.85 13.29
N ILE A 754 19.76 -24.06 13.51
CA ILE A 754 18.69 -23.14 13.07
C ILE A 754 18.77 -21.84 13.87
N LEU A 755 19.00 -21.94 15.20
CA LEU A 755 19.16 -20.74 16.03
C LEU A 755 20.40 -19.94 15.58
N SER A 756 21.53 -20.60 15.33
CA SER A 756 22.74 -19.94 14.81
C SER A 756 22.45 -19.21 13.49
N PHE A 757 21.84 -19.91 12.55
CA PHE A 757 21.44 -19.30 11.26
C PHE A 757 20.56 -18.05 11.43
N ILE A 758 19.59 -18.09 12.34
CA ILE A 758 18.70 -16.95 12.62
C ILE A 758 19.50 -15.76 13.16
N GLU A 759 20.37 -15.99 14.15
CA GLU A 759 21.16 -14.91 14.78
C GLU A 759 22.24 -14.37 13.83
N ASP A 760 22.89 -15.22 13.06
CA ASP A 760 23.90 -14.84 12.06
C ASP A 760 23.24 -14.01 10.93
N THR A 761 22.03 -14.38 10.49
CA THR A 761 21.27 -13.63 9.49
C THR A 761 20.91 -12.24 10.01
N LYS A 762 20.45 -12.12 11.26
CA LYS A 762 20.17 -10.82 11.90
C LYS A 762 21.43 -9.97 12.03
N ALA A 763 22.55 -10.57 12.42
CA ALA A 763 23.83 -9.87 12.57
C ALA A 763 24.31 -9.34 11.20
N SER A 764 24.32 -10.18 10.17
CA SER A 764 24.65 -9.79 8.80
C SER A 764 23.73 -8.68 8.27
N ALA A 765 22.42 -8.78 8.54
CA ALA A 765 21.47 -7.74 8.14
C ALA A 765 21.75 -6.39 8.82
N ARG A 766 22.18 -6.40 10.10
CA ARG A 766 22.55 -5.16 10.82
C ARG A 766 23.78 -4.49 10.24
N GLU A 767 24.72 -5.27 9.75
CA GLU A 767 25.96 -4.79 9.14
C GLU A 767 25.75 -4.33 7.70
N ALA A 768 25.13 -5.17 6.86
CA ALA A 768 24.98 -4.93 5.42
C ALA A 768 23.78 -4.05 5.07
N GLY A 769 22.75 -3.97 5.95
CA GLY A 769 21.49 -3.29 5.67
C GLY A 769 20.52 -4.07 4.78
N TYR A 770 20.88 -5.28 4.35
CA TYR A 770 20.09 -6.17 3.52
C TYR A 770 20.37 -7.64 3.82
N VAL A 771 19.52 -8.52 3.29
CA VAL A 771 19.70 -9.95 3.23
C VAL A 771 19.58 -10.45 1.79
N GLU A 772 20.13 -11.63 1.48
CA GLU A 772 20.16 -12.20 0.13
C GLU A 772 19.58 -13.62 0.10
N THR A 773 18.98 -13.98 -1.05
CA THR A 773 18.70 -15.39 -1.38
C THR A 773 19.98 -16.11 -1.79
N ILE A 774 19.94 -17.44 -1.93
CA ILE A 774 21.10 -18.22 -2.46
C ILE A 774 21.48 -17.84 -3.90
N PHE A 775 20.60 -17.13 -4.59
CA PHE A 775 20.80 -16.64 -5.98
C PHE A 775 21.19 -15.16 -6.04
N GLY A 776 21.42 -14.50 -4.88
CA GLY A 776 21.85 -13.11 -4.82
C GLY A 776 20.73 -12.07 -4.93
N ARG A 777 19.45 -12.45 -4.82
CA ARG A 777 18.36 -11.48 -4.73
C ARG A 777 18.42 -10.77 -3.39
N ARG A 778 18.50 -9.44 -3.41
CA ARG A 778 18.59 -8.60 -2.22
C ARG A 778 17.22 -8.15 -1.73
N ARG A 779 17.08 -8.14 -0.40
CA ARG A 779 16.01 -7.42 0.28
C ARG A 779 16.62 -6.47 1.31
N TYR A 780 16.38 -5.18 1.16
CA TYR A 780 16.83 -4.17 2.12
C TYR A 780 15.98 -4.18 3.37
N ILE A 781 16.61 -3.96 4.53
CA ILE A 781 15.97 -4.01 5.85
C ILE A 781 16.29 -2.70 6.61
N PRO A 782 15.71 -1.57 6.22
CA PRO A 782 16.09 -0.25 6.74
C PRO A 782 15.90 -0.12 8.25
N ASP A 783 14.88 -0.78 8.83
CA ASP A 783 14.54 -0.67 10.25
C ASP A 783 15.30 -1.66 11.15
N ILE A 784 16.26 -2.42 10.64
CA ILE A 784 16.96 -3.48 11.40
C ILE A 784 17.73 -2.92 12.61
N ASN A 785 18.20 -1.68 12.52
CA ASN A 785 18.90 -0.95 13.58
C ASN A 785 18.02 0.10 14.28
N SER A 786 16.70 0.08 14.08
CA SER A 786 15.77 1.04 14.66
C SER A 786 15.80 1.03 16.20
N LYS A 787 15.80 2.22 16.82
CA LYS A 787 15.65 2.38 18.27
C LYS A 787 14.26 1.97 18.75
N ASN A 788 13.25 2.02 17.87
CA ASN A 788 11.90 1.55 18.15
C ASN A 788 11.87 0.01 18.16
N GLY A 789 11.63 -0.58 19.33
CA GLY A 789 11.62 -2.05 19.51
C GLY A 789 10.62 -2.77 18.62
N THR A 790 9.43 -2.17 18.34
CA THR A 790 8.41 -2.78 17.48
C THR A 790 8.86 -2.84 16.03
N LEU A 791 9.41 -1.73 15.51
CA LEU A 791 9.94 -1.68 14.14
C LEU A 791 11.13 -2.63 13.98
N ARG A 792 12.06 -2.62 14.96
CA ARG A 792 13.22 -3.52 14.94
C ARG A 792 12.80 -4.99 14.96
N THR A 793 11.84 -5.38 15.80
CA THR A 793 11.36 -6.79 15.84
C THR A 793 10.71 -7.20 14.52
N LEU A 794 9.95 -6.29 13.87
CA LEU A 794 9.39 -6.56 12.55
C LEU A 794 10.49 -6.70 11.49
N ALA A 795 11.50 -5.84 11.52
CA ALA A 795 12.65 -5.86 10.63
C ALA A 795 13.46 -7.17 10.80
N GLU A 796 13.71 -7.61 12.04
CA GLU A 796 14.38 -8.88 12.34
C GLU A 796 13.63 -10.10 11.78
N ARG A 797 12.30 -10.10 11.89
CA ARG A 797 11.45 -11.14 11.27
C ARG A 797 11.56 -11.12 9.75
N ASN A 798 11.52 -9.94 9.14
CA ASN A 798 11.67 -9.79 7.70
C ASN A 798 13.06 -10.26 7.23
N ALA A 799 14.12 -9.97 8.00
CA ALA A 799 15.48 -10.39 7.69
C ALA A 799 15.63 -11.93 7.67
N VAL A 800 15.01 -12.63 8.61
CA VAL A 800 15.07 -14.10 8.68
C VAL A 800 14.21 -14.76 7.59
N ASN A 801 13.03 -14.19 7.30
CA ASN A 801 12.09 -14.77 6.34
C ASN A 801 12.52 -14.56 4.89
N ALA A 802 13.14 -13.44 4.57
CA ALA A 802 13.42 -13.07 3.18
C ALA A 802 14.35 -14.03 2.45
N PRO A 803 15.46 -14.53 3.02
CA PRO A 803 16.31 -15.54 2.38
C PRO A 803 15.56 -16.83 2.04
N ILE A 804 14.63 -17.26 2.90
CA ILE A 804 13.89 -18.51 2.74
C ILE A 804 12.81 -18.35 1.68
N GLN A 805 11.92 -17.37 1.86
CA GLN A 805 10.81 -17.11 0.94
C GLN A 805 11.30 -16.65 -0.44
N GLY A 806 12.36 -15.83 -0.47
CA GLY A 806 12.95 -15.39 -1.72
C GLY A 806 13.62 -16.53 -2.48
N THR A 807 14.35 -17.42 -1.79
CA THR A 807 14.94 -18.61 -2.42
C THR A 807 13.84 -19.54 -2.96
N SER A 808 12.74 -19.74 -2.22
CA SER A 808 11.59 -20.49 -2.73
C SER A 808 11.01 -19.86 -4.02
N ALA A 809 10.86 -18.52 -4.03
CA ALA A 809 10.39 -17.79 -5.20
C ALA A 809 11.35 -17.91 -6.39
N ASP A 810 12.64 -17.88 -6.15
CA ASP A 810 13.66 -18.03 -7.19
C ASP A 810 13.65 -19.46 -7.77
N ILE A 811 13.51 -20.49 -6.93
CA ILE A 811 13.45 -21.88 -7.35
C ILE A 811 12.23 -22.13 -8.26
N ILE A 812 11.04 -21.64 -7.88
CA ILE A 812 9.83 -21.83 -8.72
C ILE A 812 9.95 -21.08 -10.04
N LYS A 813 10.54 -19.89 -10.07
CA LYS A 813 10.81 -19.13 -11.29
C LYS A 813 11.74 -19.88 -12.25
N MET A 814 12.82 -20.45 -11.73
CA MET A 814 13.75 -21.28 -12.52
C MET A 814 13.05 -22.54 -13.04
N ALA A 815 12.23 -23.19 -12.18
CA ALA A 815 11.45 -24.35 -12.59
C ALA A 815 10.48 -24.03 -13.73
N MET A 816 9.77 -22.88 -13.66
CA MET A 816 8.89 -22.42 -14.75
C MET A 816 9.64 -22.27 -16.07
N ILE A 817 10.84 -21.70 -16.06
CA ILE A 817 11.69 -21.52 -17.25
C ILE A 817 12.11 -22.87 -17.81
N GLU A 818 12.61 -23.77 -16.99
CA GLU A 818 13.12 -25.08 -17.43
C GLU A 818 11.98 -26.00 -17.90
N VAL A 819 10.82 -25.96 -17.26
CA VAL A 819 9.63 -26.71 -17.69
C VAL A 819 9.12 -26.17 -19.03
N ASP A 820 8.92 -24.84 -19.20
CA ASP A 820 8.47 -24.26 -20.47
C ASP A 820 9.41 -24.61 -21.63
N LYS A 821 10.73 -24.56 -21.38
CA LYS A 821 11.75 -24.94 -22.35
C LYS A 821 11.64 -26.42 -22.73
N ALA A 822 11.57 -27.32 -21.75
CA ALA A 822 11.48 -28.75 -22.00
C ALA A 822 10.16 -29.16 -22.71
N MET A 823 9.04 -28.52 -22.37
CA MET A 823 7.78 -28.69 -23.09
C MET A 823 7.88 -28.26 -24.54
N ALA A 824 8.55 -27.13 -24.81
CA ALA A 824 8.77 -26.63 -26.18
C ALA A 824 9.70 -27.56 -27.00
N GLU A 825 10.79 -28.05 -26.41
CA GLU A 825 11.71 -29.03 -27.01
C GLU A 825 11.01 -30.35 -27.32
N ALA A 826 10.08 -30.79 -26.50
CA ALA A 826 9.26 -31.97 -26.72
C ALA A 826 8.07 -31.74 -27.73
N GLY A 827 7.88 -30.52 -28.19
CA GLY A 827 6.79 -30.14 -29.08
C GLY A 827 5.39 -30.30 -28.49
N MET A 828 5.24 -30.17 -27.16
CA MET A 828 3.98 -30.38 -26.48
C MET A 828 2.95 -29.29 -26.80
N LYS A 829 1.68 -29.70 -26.83
CA LYS A 829 0.52 -28.83 -27.00
C LYS A 829 -0.11 -28.45 -25.67
N SER A 830 0.14 -29.23 -24.62
CA SER A 830 -0.20 -28.91 -23.23
C SER A 830 0.41 -27.57 -22.82
N ARG A 831 -0.23 -26.84 -21.91
CA ARG A 831 0.13 -25.44 -21.61
C ARG A 831 0.23 -25.20 -20.13
N MET A 832 1.28 -24.53 -19.66
CA MET A 832 1.33 -23.95 -18.32
C MET A 832 0.34 -22.76 -18.27
N VAL A 833 -0.52 -22.69 -17.26
CA VAL A 833 -1.60 -21.70 -17.19
C VAL A 833 -1.57 -20.87 -15.89
N LEU A 834 -1.23 -21.48 -14.74
CA LEU A 834 -1.17 -20.77 -13.46
C LEU A 834 0.10 -21.14 -12.67
N GLN A 835 0.52 -20.21 -11.85
CA GLN A 835 1.49 -20.38 -10.77
C GLN A 835 0.88 -19.84 -9.48
N ILE A 836 0.78 -20.66 -8.43
CA ILE A 836 0.18 -20.32 -7.14
C ILE A 836 1.11 -20.77 -6.03
N HIS A 837 1.73 -19.83 -5.30
CA HIS A 837 2.73 -20.11 -4.26
C HIS A 837 3.90 -20.96 -4.78
N ASP A 838 3.92 -22.25 -4.49
CA ASP A 838 4.90 -23.27 -4.89
C ASP A 838 4.32 -24.33 -5.86
N GLU A 839 3.11 -24.08 -6.39
CA GLU A 839 2.37 -24.92 -7.33
C GLU A 839 2.42 -24.38 -8.75
N LEU A 840 2.58 -25.26 -9.74
CA LEU A 840 2.39 -25.02 -11.18
C LEU A 840 1.16 -25.79 -11.67
N VAL A 841 0.30 -25.12 -12.45
CA VAL A 841 -0.92 -25.72 -13.01
C VAL A 841 -0.87 -25.70 -14.53
N PHE A 842 -1.25 -26.80 -15.13
CA PHE A 842 -1.22 -27.01 -16.57
C PHE A 842 -2.60 -27.41 -17.10
N ASP A 843 -2.93 -26.89 -18.27
CA ASP A 843 -4.01 -27.35 -19.14
C ASP A 843 -3.44 -28.42 -20.05
N ALA A 844 -3.74 -29.68 -19.78
CA ALA A 844 -3.06 -30.83 -20.35
C ALA A 844 -3.93 -31.61 -21.35
N ILE A 845 -3.25 -32.12 -22.40
CA ILE A 845 -3.83 -33.02 -23.39
C ILE A 845 -3.68 -34.45 -22.87
N PRO A 846 -4.72 -35.28 -22.91
CA PRO A 846 -4.67 -36.63 -22.36
C PRO A 846 -3.51 -37.50 -22.90
N GLU A 847 -3.21 -37.39 -24.18
CA GLU A 847 -2.15 -38.16 -24.83
C GLU A 847 -0.75 -37.74 -24.35
N GLU A 848 -0.59 -36.56 -23.84
CA GLU A 848 0.69 -36.01 -23.37
C GLU A 848 0.86 -36.13 -21.84
N ILE A 849 -0.16 -36.57 -21.08
CA ILE A 849 -0.23 -36.44 -19.63
C ILE A 849 0.94 -37.11 -18.90
N GLU A 850 1.34 -38.31 -19.29
CA GLU A 850 2.41 -39.05 -18.63
C GLU A 850 3.79 -38.45 -18.97
N ASP A 851 4.01 -38.01 -20.21
CA ASP A 851 5.23 -37.32 -20.62
C ASP A 851 5.33 -35.96 -19.97
N LEU A 852 4.23 -35.19 -19.91
CA LEU A 852 4.16 -33.91 -19.21
C LEU A 852 4.49 -34.08 -17.72
N LYS A 853 3.86 -35.02 -17.03
CA LYS A 853 4.12 -35.34 -15.63
C LYS A 853 5.60 -35.65 -15.39
N ARG A 854 6.20 -36.49 -16.22
CA ARG A 854 7.61 -36.88 -16.15
C ARG A 854 8.51 -35.64 -16.32
N ILE A 855 8.26 -34.80 -17.32
CA ILE A 855 9.04 -33.58 -17.60
C ILE A 855 8.90 -32.60 -16.41
N VAL A 856 7.70 -32.35 -15.96
CA VAL A 856 7.43 -31.40 -14.86
C VAL A 856 8.14 -31.84 -13.58
N ILE A 857 8.00 -33.09 -13.17
CA ILE A 857 8.70 -33.63 -11.99
C ILE A 857 10.21 -33.52 -12.16
N ASP A 858 10.77 -34.00 -13.27
CA ASP A 858 12.21 -33.98 -13.49
C ASP A 858 12.78 -32.56 -13.44
N ARG A 859 12.14 -31.59 -14.14
CA ARG A 859 12.63 -30.21 -14.19
C ARG A 859 12.45 -29.45 -12.88
N MET A 860 11.37 -29.68 -12.16
CA MET A 860 11.15 -29.06 -10.85
C MET A 860 12.11 -29.63 -9.78
N GLU A 861 12.27 -30.96 -9.70
CA GLU A 861 13.11 -31.58 -8.68
C GLU A 861 14.62 -31.31 -8.89
N ASN A 862 15.07 -31.19 -10.15
CA ASN A 862 16.46 -31.05 -10.51
C ASN A 862 16.88 -29.62 -10.87
N VAL A 863 16.02 -28.63 -10.72
CA VAL A 863 16.29 -27.24 -11.11
C VAL A 863 17.45 -26.60 -10.34
N VAL A 864 17.67 -27.03 -9.10
CA VAL A 864 18.79 -26.60 -8.24
C VAL A 864 19.24 -27.73 -7.35
N LYS A 865 20.54 -27.75 -7.06
CA LYS A 865 21.13 -28.76 -6.15
C LYS A 865 21.25 -28.18 -4.74
N LEU A 866 20.36 -28.60 -3.84
CA LEU A 866 20.45 -28.30 -2.41
C LEU A 866 21.10 -29.46 -1.63
N SER A 867 21.39 -29.25 -0.33
CA SER A 867 21.85 -30.33 0.58
C SER A 867 20.77 -31.39 0.86
N VAL A 868 19.52 -31.10 0.51
CA VAL A 868 18.37 -31.98 0.61
C VAL A 868 17.70 -32.10 -0.77
N PRO A 869 17.06 -33.26 -1.10
CA PRO A 869 16.34 -33.39 -2.35
C PRO A 869 15.12 -32.43 -2.35
N LEU A 870 14.81 -31.86 -3.51
CA LEU A 870 13.49 -31.28 -3.77
C LEU A 870 12.58 -32.41 -4.20
N THR A 871 11.33 -32.40 -3.72
CA THR A 871 10.30 -33.40 -4.12
C THR A 871 9.04 -32.67 -4.54
N VAL A 872 8.40 -33.21 -5.57
CA VAL A 872 7.20 -32.62 -6.19
C VAL A 872 6.06 -33.63 -6.13
N GLU A 873 4.95 -33.21 -5.55
CA GLU A 873 3.68 -33.90 -5.64
C GLU A 873 2.99 -33.49 -6.95
N CYS A 874 2.74 -34.45 -7.84
CA CYS A 874 2.20 -34.16 -9.16
C CYS A 874 1.04 -35.09 -9.49
N ASN A 875 -0.15 -34.50 -9.58
CA ASN A 875 -1.39 -35.23 -9.85
C ASN A 875 -2.17 -34.57 -11.00
N TYR A 876 -3.19 -35.25 -11.51
CA TYR A 876 -4.06 -34.70 -12.54
C TYR A 876 -5.52 -35.16 -12.35
N GLY A 877 -6.45 -34.38 -12.87
CA GLY A 877 -7.89 -34.62 -12.76
C GLY A 877 -8.69 -33.83 -13.77
N LYS A 878 -10.01 -33.91 -13.69
CA LYS A 878 -10.95 -33.21 -14.58
C LYS A 878 -11.09 -31.70 -14.22
N ASN A 879 -10.63 -31.31 -13.07
CA ASN A 879 -10.63 -29.96 -12.59
C ASN A 879 -9.44 -29.74 -11.63
N TRP A 880 -9.20 -28.50 -11.25
CA TRP A 880 -8.07 -28.15 -10.38
C TRP A 880 -8.14 -28.78 -8.98
N LEU A 881 -9.35 -28.97 -8.42
CA LEU A 881 -9.49 -29.63 -7.12
C LEU A 881 -9.06 -31.10 -7.17
N GLU A 882 -9.44 -31.82 -8.22
CA GLU A 882 -9.06 -33.25 -8.39
C GLU A 882 -7.57 -33.42 -8.68
N ALA A 883 -6.94 -32.41 -9.28
CA ALA A 883 -5.50 -32.40 -9.58
C ALA A 883 -4.64 -32.05 -8.38
N HIS A 884 -5.19 -31.45 -7.31
CA HIS A 884 -4.46 -31.00 -6.10
C HIS A 884 -4.62 -31.96 -4.89
#